data_2d3eab1d68a12a72bd672268fdc86e0a
#
_entry.id   2d3eab1d68a12a72bd672268fdc86e0a
#
_cell.length_a   1.000
_cell.length_b   1.000
_cell.length_c   1.000
_cell.angle_alpha   90.00
_cell.angle_beta   90.00
_cell.angle_gamma   90.00
#
_symmetry.space_group_name_H-M   'P 1'
#
loop_
_entity.id
_entity.type
_entity.pdbx_description
1 polymer ?
#
loop_
_entity_poly.entity_id
_entity_poly.type
_entity_poly.pdbx_seq_one_letter_code
_entity_poly.pdbx_strand_id
1 'polypeptide(L)'
;MSHISEYDVETKFIDRLEGIGYQFIQMNAYDDVLANFREQLAKFNARKLTEKGHAPSFSDAEFERIRIHVENHSVYESAKILRDKYVLELDDGQTVYLDFFSSDTDRNIYQVTHQVTMDPAHKEDVVYKNRYDVTVLVNGLPVVQIELKRPGVEINEAINQINRYRKFSFKGLFRYLQLFVVSNSVQTKYFCNENEIVNGEYNPILKSLVFFWTDEKNVRINDLNSFTGEFFRKAALTEMLDKYMVIKATEPVLMVMRPYQIYAVKAAKKRVLEVNQNGYVFACTGSGKTLTSFKLAQLLRDEPRVDLVVFLIDRKDLDDQTVDEYNSFEKDCVDNTTSTVVLINELKKADKKLIVTTIQKMANAVKNEKYASVMDAYKNKKVVFIIDECHRSQFGKMHGQIQKHFQNANYIGFTGTPIFEKNKGADGRTTADIFRAGGKLDACLHRYMIKDAIADGNVLRFSVEYQRTIFARQVQKNGIDPEQLDDPEYCKRHNIDITELYHDEERIQTVVNEILEHHEQHVHPQGKDIYTALFAVDTIQTLGKYYDEFKRRNEQLPEEKRLKVAAIFSYQANEDMDEGADEHSRELLERCMEDYYQLFGQRYTLETFDAYRKDIAKRLKQKDLPQVDILLVVNMFLTGFDAKPLNTLYLDKNLIWHSLVQAYSRTNRVDKVTKQFGQIVTFRNIKKWQDEALTLFSGDGDPNEYLLEDYDYYVRQWINQEPTLRKITSAVEDAGQLKSEDEIRMFIIAFRSMAKTLATLRTFSKFDWEDLAVVMNEEEYEGFKSWYLYYKDQGGKPEPKVPVPVDVDFDIELIRTDRINVVYILNLLKKAQQDGKRKTEEEKLHDVDLILREIERSDNESLRLKKDVMKQFILTRFYDLPEDADIMEAFTQFEKEQLQADMEEFAYDNQIDYEIVSDLFSSYVFSKAISDEEIRKRLSAYKLGLLKMTKITKAVKLFVQETYQKYKAEGE
;
A
#
# COMPACT_ATOMS: atom_id res chain seq x y z
N MET A 1 -28.10 13.97 26.80
CA MET A 1 -27.86 14.53 25.46
C MET A 1 -28.85 13.84 24.53
N SER A 2 -29.65 14.57 23.75
CA SER A 2 -30.61 13.98 22.80
C SER A 2 -29.82 13.15 21.80
N HIS A 3 -30.20 11.89 21.61
CA HIS A 3 -29.63 11.04 20.55
C HIS A 3 -29.87 11.70 19.19
N ILE A 4 -28.81 12.19 18.54
CA ILE A 4 -28.88 12.66 17.14
C ILE A 4 -28.99 11.40 16.28
N SER A 5 -30.09 11.25 15.55
CA SER A 5 -30.28 10.13 14.62
C SER A 5 -29.50 10.34 13.31
N GLU A 6 -29.25 9.26 12.55
CA GLU A 6 -28.66 9.37 11.20
C GLU A 6 -29.55 10.25 10.29
N TYR A 7 -30.86 10.14 10.41
CA TYR A 7 -31.82 10.98 9.69
C TYR A 7 -31.64 12.48 9.98
N ASP A 8 -31.39 12.87 11.24
CA ASP A 8 -31.11 14.28 11.57
C ASP A 8 -29.81 14.78 10.94
N VAL A 9 -28.80 13.89 10.83
CA VAL A 9 -27.53 14.23 10.17
C VAL A 9 -27.75 14.41 8.67
N GLU A 10 -28.48 13.50 8.02
CA GLU A 10 -28.83 13.60 6.60
C GLU A 10 -29.58 14.88 6.29
N THR A 11 -30.63 15.18 7.06
CA THR A 11 -31.48 16.38 6.85
C THR A 11 -30.64 17.66 6.94
N LYS A 12 -29.83 17.79 8.00
CA LYS A 12 -28.95 18.98 8.17
C LYS A 12 -27.90 19.09 7.06
N PHE A 13 -27.40 17.98 6.57
CA PHE A 13 -26.45 17.97 5.47
C PHE A 13 -27.10 18.41 4.16
N ILE A 14 -28.31 17.94 3.87
CA ILE A 14 -29.10 18.38 2.69
C ILE A 14 -29.42 19.87 2.77
N ASP A 15 -29.95 20.36 3.92
CA ASP A 15 -30.20 21.77 4.14
C ASP A 15 -28.96 22.64 3.88
N ARG A 16 -27.79 22.14 4.28
CA ARG A 16 -26.51 22.83 4.04
C ARG A 16 -26.14 22.87 2.56
N LEU A 17 -26.37 21.77 1.83
CA LEU A 17 -26.15 21.74 0.37
C LEU A 17 -27.11 22.68 -0.36
N GLU A 18 -28.40 22.75 0.04
CA GLU A 18 -29.35 23.73 -0.49
C GLU A 18 -28.89 25.16 -0.20
N GLY A 19 -28.38 25.40 1.01
CA GLY A 19 -27.84 26.72 1.40
C GLY A 19 -26.65 27.20 0.55
N ILE A 20 -25.89 26.29 -0.09
CA ILE A 20 -24.84 26.63 -1.05
C ILE A 20 -25.25 26.44 -2.51
N GLY A 21 -26.58 26.26 -2.75
CA GLY A 21 -27.23 26.39 -4.05
C GLY A 21 -27.46 25.07 -4.79
N TYR A 22 -27.42 23.91 -4.13
CA TYR A 22 -27.92 22.66 -4.71
C TYR A 22 -29.44 22.64 -4.70
N GLN A 23 -30.03 21.95 -5.68
CA GLN A 23 -31.48 21.73 -5.72
C GLN A 23 -31.80 20.37 -5.12
N PHE A 24 -32.53 20.31 -4.03
CA PHE A 24 -33.07 19.07 -3.51
C PHE A 24 -34.18 18.52 -4.41
N ILE A 25 -34.08 17.22 -4.75
CA ILE A 25 -35.09 16.45 -5.50
C ILE A 25 -35.31 15.12 -4.84
N GLN A 26 -36.56 14.83 -4.48
CA GLN A 26 -36.89 13.51 -3.95
C GLN A 26 -36.92 12.49 -5.08
N MET A 27 -36.08 11.47 -4.99
CA MET A 27 -36.04 10.31 -5.87
C MET A 27 -36.00 9.05 -5.01
N ASN A 28 -36.95 8.10 -5.23
CA ASN A 28 -37.08 6.94 -4.38
C ASN A 28 -36.51 5.66 -5.00
N ALA A 29 -36.46 5.58 -6.33
CA ALA A 29 -36.03 4.42 -7.07
C ALA A 29 -35.11 4.80 -8.25
N TYR A 30 -34.51 3.82 -8.88
CA TYR A 30 -33.62 4.00 -10.03
C TYR A 30 -34.35 4.67 -11.23
N ASP A 31 -35.62 4.33 -11.44
CA ASP A 31 -36.40 4.92 -12.53
C ASP A 31 -36.61 6.44 -12.37
N ASP A 32 -36.70 6.92 -11.13
CA ASP A 32 -36.80 8.37 -10.85
C ASP A 32 -35.48 9.06 -11.23
N VAL A 33 -34.34 8.40 -10.93
CA VAL A 33 -33.00 8.90 -11.30
C VAL A 33 -32.85 8.96 -12.81
N LEU A 34 -33.32 7.94 -13.52
CA LEU A 34 -33.28 7.87 -14.98
C LEU A 34 -34.17 8.95 -15.63
N ALA A 35 -35.35 9.16 -15.11
CA ALA A 35 -36.27 10.21 -15.57
C ALA A 35 -35.69 11.62 -15.33
N ASN A 36 -35.12 11.86 -14.14
CA ASN A 36 -34.41 13.10 -13.83
C ASN A 36 -33.23 13.34 -14.76
N PHE A 37 -32.43 12.30 -15.04
CA PHE A 37 -31.29 12.41 -15.97
C PHE A 37 -31.75 12.86 -17.36
N ARG A 38 -32.82 12.26 -17.91
CA ARG A 38 -33.39 12.68 -19.19
C ARG A 38 -33.74 14.15 -19.21
N GLU A 39 -34.41 14.63 -18.17
CA GLU A 39 -34.85 16.02 -18.06
C GLU A 39 -33.62 16.98 -17.91
N GLN A 40 -32.72 16.68 -16.99
CA GLN A 40 -31.59 17.60 -16.73
C GLN A 40 -30.60 17.64 -17.89
N LEU A 41 -30.34 16.49 -18.56
CA LEU A 41 -29.48 16.45 -19.74
C LEU A 41 -30.07 17.31 -20.88
N ALA A 42 -31.38 17.25 -21.09
CA ALA A 42 -32.06 18.11 -22.09
C ALA A 42 -31.92 19.59 -21.73
N LYS A 43 -32.16 19.97 -20.48
CA LYS A 43 -31.96 21.36 -19.99
C LYS A 43 -30.52 21.83 -20.16
N PHE A 44 -29.56 21.00 -19.79
CA PHE A 44 -28.12 21.31 -19.89
C PHE A 44 -27.68 21.56 -21.34
N ASN A 45 -28.25 20.82 -22.31
CA ASN A 45 -27.99 20.95 -23.75
C ASN A 45 -29.04 21.77 -24.49
N ALA A 46 -29.97 22.46 -23.79
CA ALA A 46 -31.12 23.16 -24.39
C ALA A 46 -30.72 24.10 -25.52
N ARG A 47 -29.65 24.88 -25.36
CA ARG A 47 -29.13 25.78 -26.39
C ARG A 47 -28.77 25.02 -27.67
N LYS A 48 -28.03 23.91 -27.56
CA LYS A 48 -27.58 23.13 -28.72
C LYS A 48 -28.76 22.48 -29.45
N LEU A 49 -29.77 22.00 -28.70
CA LEU A 49 -31.00 21.43 -29.25
C LEU A 49 -31.79 22.51 -29.99
N THR A 50 -31.97 23.70 -29.37
CA THR A 50 -32.72 24.83 -29.97
C THR A 50 -32.00 25.37 -31.21
N GLU A 51 -30.67 25.45 -31.24
CA GLU A 51 -29.90 25.84 -32.43
C GLU A 51 -30.11 24.89 -33.64
N LYS A 52 -30.56 23.65 -33.37
CA LYS A 52 -30.98 22.69 -34.40
C LYS A 52 -32.49 22.72 -34.69
N GLY A 53 -33.27 23.65 -34.09
CA GLY A 53 -34.70 23.71 -34.20
C GLY A 53 -35.47 22.64 -33.40
N HIS A 54 -34.79 21.97 -32.51
CA HIS A 54 -35.34 20.88 -31.68
C HIS A 54 -35.81 21.45 -30.32
N ALA A 55 -36.89 20.89 -29.78
CA ALA A 55 -37.31 21.20 -28.41
C ALA A 55 -36.23 20.82 -27.40
N PRO A 56 -36.11 21.47 -26.25
CA PRO A 56 -35.17 21.11 -25.17
C PRO A 56 -35.69 19.87 -24.38
N SER A 57 -35.99 18.80 -25.12
CA SER A 57 -36.46 17.50 -24.60
C SER A 57 -36.03 16.41 -25.56
N PHE A 58 -35.94 15.17 -25.09
CA PHE A 58 -35.67 14.01 -25.93
C PHE A 58 -36.90 13.16 -26.10
N SER A 59 -37.10 12.61 -27.30
CA SER A 59 -38.08 11.54 -27.55
C SER A 59 -37.69 10.25 -26.83
N ASP A 60 -38.56 9.28 -26.75
CA ASP A 60 -38.20 7.97 -26.15
C ASP A 60 -37.12 7.25 -26.94
N ALA A 61 -37.16 7.36 -28.28
CA ALA A 61 -36.13 6.75 -29.15
C ALA A 61 -34.77 7.45 -29.02
N GLU A 62 -34.75 8.77 -28.94
CA GLU A 62 -33.54 9.57 -28.71
C GLU A 62 -32.94 9.26 -27.34
N PHE A 63 -33.79 9.21 -26.31
CA PHE A 63 -33.33 8.89 -24.96
C PHE A 63 -32.82 7.45 -24.84
N GLU A 64 -33.42 6.50 -25.54
CA GLU A 64 -32.91 5.13 -25.57
C GLU A 64 -31.52 5.04 -26.22
N ARG A 65 -31.28 5.81 -27.30
CA ARG A 65 -29.91 5.93 -27.87
C ARG A 65 -28.89 6.51 -26.87
N ILE A 66 -29.29 7.51 -26.10
CA ILE A 66 -28.46 8.10 -25.02
C ILE A 66 -28.24 7.04 -23.92
N ARG A 67 -29.27 6.31 -23.51
CA ARG A 67 -29.21 5.29 -22.46
C ARG A 67 -28.25 4.15 -22.83
N ILE A 68 -28.34 3.67 -24.06
CA ILE A 68 -27.39 2.66 -24.58
C ILE A 68 -25.95 3.17 -24.53
N HIS A 69 -25.72 4.47 -24.83
CA HIS A 69 -24.38 5.06 -24.77
C HIS A 69 -23.86 5.24 -23.35
N VAL A 70 -24.70 5.52 -22.34
CA VAL A 70 -24.24 5.84 -20.98
C VAL A 70 -24.30 4.66 -20.01
N GLU A 71 -25.11 3.63 -20.28
CA GLU A 71 -25.22 2.45 -19.41
C GLU A 71 -24.23 1.33 -19.77
N ASN A 72 -24.05 0.40 -18.87
CA ASN A 72 -23.25 -0.84 -19.03
C ASN A 72 -21.74 -0.64 -19.23
N HIS A 73 -21.20 0.43 -18.69
CA HIS A 73 -19.76 0.73 -18.67
C HIS A 73 -19.13 0.46 -17.29
N SER A 74 -17.81 0.30 -17.28
CA SER A 74 -17.03 0.33 -16.05
C SER A 74 -17.01 1.76 -15.47
N VAL A 75 -16.64 1.91 -14.20
CA VAL A 75 -16.44 3.23 -13.57
C VAL A 75 -15.43 4.08 -14.37
N TYR A 76 -14.37 3.45 -14.86
CA TYR A 76 -13.34 4.10 -15.67
C TYR A 76 -13.88 4.63 -17.01
N GLU A 77 -14.67 3.84 -17.73
CA GLU A 77 -15.29 4.26 -18.98
C GLU A 77 -16.33 5.34 -18.74
N SER A 78 -17.17 5.21 -17.71
CA SER A 78 -18.12 6.24 -17.31
C SER A 78 -17.45 7.57 -16.96
N ALA A 79 -16.27 7.52 -16.31
CA ALA A 79 -15.48 8.72 -16.05
C ALA A 79 -14.97 9.42 -17.32
N LYS A 80 -14.68 8.66 -18.37
CA LYS A 80 -14.34 9.22 -19.69
C LYS A 80 -15.58 9.81 -20.37
N ILE A 81 -16.65 9.05 -20.48
CA ILE A 81 -17.91 9.48 -21.11
C ILE A 81 -18.42 10.79 -20.47
N LEU A 82 -18.33 10.93 -19.14
CA LEU A 82 -18.71 12.15 -18.43
C LEU A 82 -18.02 13.40 -19.00
N ARG A 83 -16.77 13.27 -19.49
CA ARG A 83 -15.92 14.38 -19.99
C ARG A 83 -15.89 14.50 -21.50
N ASP A 84 -16.43 13.49 -22.20
CA ASP A 84 -16.47 13.46 -23.65
C ASP A 84 -17.79 14.04 -24.19
N LYS A 85 -17.84 14.24 -25.51
CA LYS A 85 -19.05 14.63 -26.22
C LYS A 85 -19.68 13.43 -26.88
N TYR A 86 -21.00 13.31 -26.77
CA TYR A 86 -21.75 12.29 -27.46
C TYR A 86 -22.42 12.86 -28.72
N VAL A 87 -22.28 12.17 -29.85
CA VAL A 87 -22.94 12.51 -31.10
C VAL A 87 -24.26 11.79 -31.15
N LEU A 88 -25.35 12.52 -30.89
CA LEU A 88 -26.74 12.04 -30.97
C LEU A 88 -27.32 12.33 -32.32
N GLU A 89 -27.86 11.32 -33.01
CA GLU A 89 -28.73 11.46 -34.15
C GLU A 89 -30.16 11.69 -33.65
N LEU A 90 -30.76 12.81 -34.02
CA LEU A 90 -32.13 13.17 -33.68
C LEU A 90 -33.09 12.40 -34.59
N ASP A 91 -34.39 12.33 -34.21
CA ASP A 91 -35.43 11.61 -34.97
C ASP A 91 -35.68 12.24 -36.36
N ASP A 92 -35.32 13.49 -36.58
CA ASP A 92 -35.38 14.19 -37.87
C ASP A 92 -34.13 13.99 -38.74
N GLY A 93 -33.16 13.18 -38.33
CA GLY A 93 -31.90 12.86 -39.03
C GLY A 93 -30.80 13.90 -38.84
N GLN A 94 -31.02 14.96 -38.05
CA GLN A 94 -29.96 15.92 -37.69
C GLN A 94 -29.08 15.31 -36.57
N THR A 95 -27.85 15.79 -36.48
CA THR A 95 -26.91 15.43 -35.42
C THR A 95 -26.67 16.56 -34.42
N VAL A 96 -26.62 16.24 -33.14
CA VAL A 96 -26.25 17.17 -32.06
C VAL A 96 -25.12 16.59 -31.20
N TYR A 97 -24.19 17.44 -30.78
CA TYR A 97 -23.09 17.06 -29.88
C TYR A 97 -23.49 17.36 -28.44
N LEU A 98 -23.90 16.34 -27.70
CA LEU A 98 -24.27 16.49 -26.30
C LEU A 98 -23.04 16.55 -25.40
N ASP A 99 -23.04 17.46 -24.44
CA ASP A 99 -22.14 17.47 -23.31
C ASP A 99 -22.85 16.80 -22.11
N PHE A 100 -22.10 16.07 -21.28
CA PHE A 100 -22.59 15.54 -20.00
C PHE A 100 -22.12 16.38 -18.81
N PHE A 101 -21.02 17.11 -18.96
CA PHE A 101 -20.40 17.94 -17.94
C PHE A 101 -19.73 19.17 -18.56
N SER A 102 -19.58 20.25 -17.78
CA SER A 102 -18.87 21.46 -18.19
C SER A 102 -17.84 21.87 -17.15
N SER A 103 -16.65 22.29 -17.58
CA SER A 103 -15.68 22.97 -16.74
C SER A 103 -16.15 24.36 -16.24
N ASP A 104 -17.14 24.95 -16.91
CA ASP A 104 -17.79 26.17 -16.45
C ASP A 104 -18.84 25.81 -15.41
N THR A 105 -18.60 26.25 -14.16
CA THR A 105 -19.46 25.97 -13.02
C THR A 105 -20.90 26.43 -13.23
N ASP A 106 -21.09 27.59 -13.82
CA ASP A 106 -22.41 28.23 -13.95
C ASP A 106 -23.31 27.55 -15.00
N ARG A 107 -22.73 26.75 -15.88
CA ARG A 107 -23.46 25.95 -16.86
C ARG A 107 -24.03 24.66 -16.26
N ASN A 108 -23.41 24.10 -15.20
CA ASN A 108 -23.84 22.84 -14.63
C ASN A 108 -25.07 22.99 -13.72
N ILE A 109 -25.92 21.98 -13.69
CA ILE A 109 -27.07 21.84 -12.82
C ILE A 109 -26.69 20.93 -11.66
N TYR A 110 -26.73 21.44 -10.43
CA TYR A 110 -26.34 20.71 -9.22
C TYR A 110 -27.59 20.34 -8.44
N GLN A 111 -27.73 19.04 -8.18
CA GLN A 111 -28.83 18.46 -7.46
C GLN A 111 -28.36 17.58 -6.32
N VAL A 112 -29.21 17.40 -5.32
CA VAL A 112 -29.02 16.46 -4.23
C VAL A 112 -30.31 15.66 -4.02
N THR A 113 -30.17 14.36 -3.78
CA THR A 113 -31.25 13.46 -3.40
C THR A 113 -30.81 12.57 -2.26
N HIS A 114 -31.74 11.92 -1.60
CA HIS A 114 -31.44 10.96 -0.54
C HIS A 114 -32.33 9.71 -0.63
N GLN A 115 -31.90 8.67 0.09
CA GLN A 115 -32.66 7.45 0.32
C GLN A 115 -33.10 6.73 -0.99
N VAL A 116 -32.33 6.88 -2.07
CA VAL A 116 -32.58 6.20 -3.33
C VAL A 116 -32.42 4.68 -3.13
N THR A 117 -33.43 3.93 -3.50
CA THR A 117 -33.45 2.47 -3.39
C THR A 117 -33.07 1.83 -4.72
N MET A 118 -32.06 0.97 -4.68
CA MET A 118 -31.72 0.04 -5.76
C MET A 118 -32.28 -1.32 -5.40
N ASP A 119 -33.15 -1.85 -6.24
CA ASP A 119 -33.90 -3.10 -6.00
C ASP A 119 -33.73 -4.06 -7.20
N PRO A 120 -33.41 -5.36 -6.98
CA PRO A 120 -33.37 -6.38 -8.05
C PRO A 120 -34.68 -6.43 -8.89
N ALA A 121 -35.80 -6.04 -8.31
CA ALA A 121 -37.07 -5.97 -9.03
C ALA A 121 -37.12 -4.88 -10.12
N HIS A 122 -36.31 -3.86 -10.01
CA HIS A 122 -36.23 -2.74 -10.96
C HIS A 122 -34.97 -2.75 -11.84
N LYS A 123 -33.95 -3.52 -11.46
CA LYS A 123 -32.71 -3.63 -12.22
C LYS A 123 -32.14 -5.04 -12.07
N GLU A 124 -32.17 -5.84 -13.12
CA GLU A 124 -31.85 -7.27 -13.12
C GLU A 124 -30.41 -7.62 -12.70
N ASP A 125 -29.47 -6.73 -12.89
CA ASP A 125 -28.05 -6.90 -12.54
C ASP A 125 -27.71 -6.48 -11.10
N VAL A 126 -28.70 -6.08 -10.30
CA VAL A 126 -28.56 -5.79 -8.87
C VAL A 126 -28.83 -7.04 -8.05
N VAL A 127 -27.93 -7.42 -7.15
CA VAL A 127 -28.03 -8.66 -6.37
C VAL A 127 -28.86 -8.51 -5.09
N TYR A 128 -28.75 -7.35 -4.44
CA TYR A 128 -29.41 -7.05 -3.16
C TYR A 128 -30.08 -5.69 -3.19
N LYS A 129 -31.24 -5.59 -2.51
CA LYS A 129 -31.87 -4.30 -2.25
C LYS A 129 -31.02 -3.46 -1.30
N ASN A 130 -30.61 -2.29 -1.77
CA ASN A 130 -29.84 -1.33 -1.00
C ASN A 130 -30.48 0.05 -1.08
N ARG A 131 -30.30 0.85 -0.04
CA ARG A 131 -30.78 2.23 0.06
C ARG A 131 -29.59 3.14 0.36
N TYR A 132 -29.39 4.15 -0.46
CA TYR A 132 -28.25 5.05 -0.40
C TYR A 132 -28.58 6.30 0.40
N ASP A 133 -27.70 6.71 1.32
CA ASP A 133 -28.00 7.82 2.22
C ASP A 133 -28.18 9.14 1.43
N VAL A 134 -27.14 9.73 0.88
CA VAL A 134 -27.22 10.96 0.10
C VAL A 134 -26.43 10.85 -1.19
N THR A 135 -27.01 11.30 -2.30
CA THR A 135 -26.36 11.30 -3.62
C THR A 135 -26.36 12.70 -4.20
N VAL A 136 -25.20 13.19 -4.62
CA VAL A 136 -25.05 14.45 -5.37
C VAL A 136 -24.97 14.16 -6.85
N LEU A 137 -25.78 14.89 -7.63
CA LEU A 137 -25.86 14.78 -9.07
C LEU A 137 -25.40 16.08 -9.74
N VAL A 138 -24.74 15.93 -10.90
CA VAL A 138 -24.43 17.03 -11.81
C VAL A 138 -25.03 16.70 -13.17
N ASN A 139 -25.85 17.62 -13.69
CA ASN A 139 -26.60 17.46 -14.94
C ASN A 139 -27.44 16.18 -14.99
N GLY A 140 -27.96 15.76 -13.81
CA GLY A 140 -28.72 14.52 -13.63
C GLY A 140 -27.91 13.24 -13.46
N LEU A 141 -26.58 13.26 -13.61
CA LEU A 141 -25.71 12.10 -13.38
C LEU A 141 -25.21 12.05 -11.92
N PRO A 142 -25.31 10.91 -11.22
CA PRO A 142 -24.73 10.72 -9.90
C PRO A 142 -23.19 10.84 -9.95
N VAL A 143 -22.59 11.76 -9.22
CA VAL A 143 -21.12 11.99 -9.22
C VAL A 143 -20.48 11.82 -7.88
N VAL A 144 -21.20 12.01 -6.77
CA VAL A 144 -20.71 11.78 -5.41
C VAL A 144 -21.76 11.02 -4.61
N GLN A 145 -21.36 9.93 -3.96
CA GLN A 145 -22.16 9.23 -2.95
C GLN A 145 -21.63 9.56 -1.57
N ILE A 146 -22.54 9.87 -0.65
CA ILE A 146 -22.24 10.22 0.72
C ILE A 146 -22.93 9.20 1.64
N GLU A 147 -22.15 8.59 2.54
CA GLU A 147 -22.66 7.69 3.58
C GLU A 147 -22.45 8.33 4.94
N LEU A 148 -23.52 8.45 5.70
CA LEU A 148 -23.55 9.17 6.96
C LEU A 148 -23.79 8.21 8.11
N LYS A 149 -23.09 8.42 9.20
CA LYS A 149 -23.27 7.73 10.46
C LYS A 149 -23.52 8.73 11.59
N ARG A 150 -24.24 8.30 12.60
CA ARG A 150 -24.44 9.11 13.83
C ARG A 150 -23.08 9.36 14.54
N PRO A 151 -22.96 10.43 15.33
CA PRO A 151 -21.80 10.65 16.17
C PRO A 151 -21.55 9.46 17.11
N GLY A 152 -20.28 9.04 17.23
CA GLY A 152 -19.88 7.90 18.04
C GLY A 152 -19.75 6.57 17.30
N VAL A 153 -20.22 6.49 16.05
CA VAL A 153 -20.02 5.32 15.16
C VAL A 153 -18.68 5.48 14.43
N GLU A 154 -17.96 4.38 14.27
CA GLU A 154 -16.69 4.40 13.52
C GLU A 154 -16.91 4.62 12.02
N ILE A 155 -16.13 5.52 11.43
CA ILE A 155 -16.26 5.90 10.01
C ILE A 155 -16.00 4.71 9.05
N ASN A 156 -15.28 3.69 9.53
CA ASN A 156 -14.97 2.50 8.73
C ASN A 156 -16.22 1.68 8.36
N GLU A 157 -17.29 1.76 9.14
CA GLU A 157 -18.56 1.13 8.76
C GLU A 157 -19.15 1.70 7.48
N ALA A 158 -19.11 3.02 7.32
CA ALA A 158 -19.56 3.66 6.10
C ALA A 158 -18.70 3.24 4.89
N ILE A 159 -17.37 3.06 5.07
CA ILE A 159 -16.47 2.53 4.02
C ILE A 159 -16.85 1.10 3.64
N ASN A 160 -17.12 0.24 4.62
CA ASN A 160 -17.55 -1.15 4.40
C ASN A 160 -18.90 -1.20 3.70
N GLN A 161 -19.82 -0.29 4.04
CA GLN A 161 -21.11 -0.14 3.38
C GLN A 161 -20.96 0.24 1.91
N ILE A 162 -20.12 1.22 1.59
CA ILE A 162 -19.80 1.59 0.20
C ILE A 162 -19.17 0.41 -0.56
N ASN A 163 -18.22 -0.34 0.04
CA ASN A 163 -17.65 -1.52 -0.58
C ASN A 163 -18.72 -2.58 -0.91
N ARG A 164 -19.70 -2.78 -0.02
CA ARG A 164 -20.85 -3.64 -0.29
C ARG A 164 -21.68 -3.13 -1.48
N TYR A 165 -21.96 -1.83 -1.54
CA TYR A 165 -22.70 -1.23 -2.64
C TYR A 165 -21.95 -1.34 -3.97
N ARG A 166 -20.64 -1.08 -3.99
CA ARG A 166 -19.79 -1.26 -5.16
C ARG A 166 -19.85 -2.69 -5.71
N LYS A 167 -19.81 -3.66 -4.82
CA LYS A 167 -19.85 -5.09 -5.21
C LYS A 167 -21.19 -5.52 -5.78
N PHE A 168 -22.29 -5.03 -5.24
CA PHE A 168 -23.61 -5.63 -5.46
C PHE A 168 -24.68 -4.72 -6.07
N SER A 169 -24.56 -3.40 -5.99
CA SER A 169 -25.71 -2.53 -6.33
C SER A 169 -25.40 -1.24 -7.10
N PHE A 170 -24.17 -0.73 -7.15
CA PHE A 170 -23.87 0.43 -8.00
C PHE A 170 -23.82 0.01 -9.47
N LYS A 171 -25.00 0.10 -10.14
CA LYS A 171 -25.23 -0.27 -11.54
C LYS A 171 -25.87 0.88 -12.32
N GLY A 172 -25.91 0.78 -13.63
CA GLY A 172 -26.48 1.81 -14.51
C GLY A 172 -25.83 3.17 -14.31
N LEU A 173 -26.61 4.24 -14.11
CA LEU A 173 -26.10 5.59 -13.92
C LEU A 173 -25.22 5.75 -12.66
N PHE A 174 -25.35 4.88 -11.64
CA PHE A 174 -24.45 4.92 -10.47
C PHE A 174 -23.00 4.51 -10.76
N ARG A 175 -22.71 4.05 -12.00
CA ARG A 175 -21.34 3.90 -12.50
C ARG A 175 -20.62 5.24 -12.73
N TYR A 176 -21.37 6.33 -12.81
CA TYR A 176 -20.81 7.70 -12.93
C TYR A 176 -20.35 8.30 -11.61
N LEU A 177 -20.60 7.61 -10.48
CA LEU A 177 -20.02 8.02 -9.20
C LEU A 177 -18.49 8.07 -9.30
N GLN A 178 -17.93 9.27 -9.12
CA GLN A 178 -16.49 9.51 -9.18
C GLN A 178 -15.87 9.50 -7.79
N LEU A 179 -16.63 9.97 -6.80
CA LEU A 179 -16.16 10.23 -5.45
C LEU A 179 -17.13 9.65 -4.43
N PHE A 180 -16.56 9.23 -3.32
CA PHE A 180 -17.28 8.89 -2.10
C PHE A 180 -16.90 9.84 -0.97
N VAL A 181 -17.88 10.16 -0.13
CA VAL A 181 -17.68 10.89 1.12
C VAL A 181 -18.28 10.06 2.25
N VAL A 182 -17.58 9.91 3.33
CA VAL A 182 -18.04 9.22 4.53
C VAL A 182 -17.89 10.12 5.73
N SER A 183 -18.92 10.17 6.59
CA SER A 183 -18.90 11.03 7.78
C SER A 183 -19.69 10.44 8.93
N ASN A 184 -19.19 10.65 10.16
CA ASN A 184 -19.93 10.48 11.39
C ASN A 184 -20.18 11.83 12.11
N SER A 185 -20.25 12.91 11.37
CA SER A 185 -20.36 14.32 11.78
C SER A 185 -19.09 14.91 12.41
N VAL A 186 -18.30 14.11 13.13
CA VAL A 186 -17.05 14.51 13.82
C VAL A 186 -15.83 14.32 12.90
N GLN A 187 -15.86 13.26 12.10
CA GLN A 187 -14.82 12.95 11.11
C GLN A 187 -15.47 12.80 9.75
N THR A 188 -14.92 13.48 8.76
CA THR A 188 -15.34 13.40 7.36
C THR A 188 -14.15 13.09 6.48
N LYS A 189 -14.29 12.10 5.63
CA LYS A 189 -13.26 11.67 4.68
C LYS A 189 -13.83 11.49 3.29
N TYR A 190 -12.96 11.57 2.28
CA TYR A 190 -13.35 11.33 0.90
C TYR A 190 -12.36 10.40 0.19
N PHE A 191 -12.80 9.76 -0.88
CA PHE A 191 -11.99 8.86 -1.70
C PHE A 191 -12.58 8.70 -3.09
N CYS A 192 -11.78 8.12 -3.98
CA CYS A 192 -12.15 7.87 -5.36
C CYS A 192 -12.93 6.56 -5.50
N ASN A 193 -13.86 6.53 -6.46
CA ASN A 193 -14.46 5.28 -6.92
C ASN A 193 -13.53 4.61 -7.94
N GLU A 194 -12.72 3.66 -7.51
CA GLU A 194 -11.91 2.84 -8.39
C GLU A 194 -12.73 1.72 -9.06
N ASN A 195 -12.16 1.07 -10.08
CA ASN A 195 -12.82 -0.11 -10.66
C ASN A 195 -13.01 -1.21 -9.61
N GLU A 196 -14.19 -1.81 -9.60
CA GLU A 196 -14.58 -2.85 -8.65
C GLU A 196 -13.88 -4.18 -8.91
N ILE A 197 -13.51 -4.42 -10.16
CA ILE A 197 -12.84 -5.66 -10.59
C ILE A 197 -11.52 -5.30 -11.24
N VAL A 198 -10.45 -5.89 -10.74
CA VAL A 198 -9.11 -5.79 -11.28
C VAL A 198 -8.57 -7.21 -11.45
N ASN A 199 -8.07 -7.55 -12.64
CA ASN A 199 -7.58 -8.88 -12.97
C ASN A 199 -8.58 -10.04 -12.67
N GLY A 200 -9.88 -9.75 -12.77
CA GLY A 200 -10.95 -10.73 -12.51
C GLY A 200 -11.35 -10.88 -11.04
N GLU A 201 -10.68 -10.20 -10.13
CA GLU A 201 -10.97 -10.21 -8.68
C GLU A 201 -11.64 -8.91 -8.21
N TYR A 202 -12.44 -9.01 -7.14
CA TYR A 202 -13.04 -7.83 -6.50
C TYR A 202 -11.96 -6.98 -5.84
N ASN A 203 -11.94 -5.68 -6.17
CA ASN A 203 -11.02 -4.69 -5.63
C ASN A 203 -11.71 -3.81 -4.56
N PRO A 204 -11.57 -4.12 -3.27
CA PRO A 204 -12.12 -3.29 -2.21
C PRO A 204 -11.34 -1.97 -2.09
N ILE A 205 -12.03 -0.92 -1.64
CA ILE A 205 -11.36 0.34 -1.28
C ILE A 205 -10.47 0.12 -0.07
N LEU A 206 -9.19 0.45 -0.23
CA LEU A 206 -8.21 0.37 0.84
C LEU A 206 -8.31 1.61 1.75
N LYS A 207 -8.23 1.42 3.07
CA LYS A 207 -8.25 2.53 4.05
C LYS A 207 -7.15 3.56 3.81
N SER A 208 -6.00 3.16 3.28
CA SER A 208 -4.90 4.04 2.90
C SER A 208 -5.21 4.98 1.73
N LEU A 209 -6.31 4.76 1.01
CA LEU A 209 -6.79 5.59 -0.09
C LEU A 209 -7.98 6.47 0.31
N VAL A 210 -8.28 6.57 1.60
CA VAL A 210 -9.36 7.37 2.17
C VAL A 210 -8.76 8.56 2.90
N PHE A 211 -9.05 9.78 2.45
CA PHE A 211 -8.33 10.99 2.82
C PHE A 211 -9.20 11.97 3.60
N PHE A 212 -8.58 12.72 4.52
CA PHE A 212 -9.16 13.93 5.06
C PHE A 212 -9.04 15.09 4.06
N TRP A 213 -10.02 16.00 4.04
CA TRP A 213 -9.83 17.29 3.42
C TRP A 213 -9.01 18.20 4.34
N THR A 214 -8.19 19.08 3.79
CA THR A 214 -7.36 20.04 4.56
C THR A 214 -7.50 21.44 3.99
N ASP A 215 -7.05 22.43 4.75
CA ASP A 215 -6.79 23.78 4.23
C ASP A 215 -5.42 23.86 3.52
N GLU A 216 -5.05 25.05 3.06
CA GLU A 216 -3.77 25.32 2.39
C GLU A 216 -2.53 25.09 3.29
N LYS A 217 -2.71 25.03 4.62
CA LYS A 217 -1.66 24.80 5.62
C LYS A 217 -1.60 23.35 6.10
N ASN A 218 -2.32 22.44 5.44
CA ASN A 218 -2.49 21.03 5.80
C ASN A 218 -3.26 20.78 7.12
N VAL A 219 -3.99 21.79 7.63
CA VAL A 219 -4.86 21.60 8.80
C VAL A 219 -6.12 20.85 8.37
N ARG A 220 -6.43 19.75 9.06
CA ARG A 220 -7.56 18.90 8.71
C ARG A 220 -8.89 19.58 8.97
N ILE A 221 -9.83 19.40 8.06
CA ILE A 221 -11.22 19.81 8.17
C ILE A 221 -12.03 18.56 8.46
N ASN A 222 -12.26 18.29 9.75
CA ASN A 222 -12.84 17.03 10.21
C ASN A 222 -14.37 17.07 10.23
N ASP A 223 -14.97 18.16 10.71
CA ASP A 223 -16.42 18.24 10.87
C ASP A 223 -17.15 18.37 9.53
N LEU A 224 -18.33 17.74 9.47
CA LEU A 224 -19.13 17.67 8.24
C LEU A 224 -19.55 19.04 7.70
N ASN A 225 -19.85 20.01 8.58
CA ASN A 225 -20.32 21.33 8.14
C ASN A 225 -19.23 22.13 7.45
N SER A 226 -18.03 22.19 8.06
CA SER A 226 -16.86 22.87 7.48
C SER A 226 -16.42 22.18 6.19
N PHE A 227 -16.40 20.84 6.19
CA PHE A 227 -16.12 20.05 4.99
C PHE A 227 -17.10 20.38 3.86
N THR A 228 -18.41 20.44 4.15
CA THR A 228 -19.44 20.77 3.15
C THR A 228 -19.21 22.15 2.56
N GLY A 229 -18.91 23.13 3.41
CA GLY A 229 -18.67 24.52 2.98
C GLY A 229 -17.41 24.68 2.10
N GLU A 230 -16.44 23.79 2.17
CA GLU A 230 -15.22 23.84 1.35
C GLU A 230 -15.29 22.90 0.14
N PHE A 231 -15.60 21.64 0.37
CA PHE A 231 -15.55 20.58 -0.66
C PHE A 231 -16.70 20.66 -1.66
N PHE A 232 -17.94 20.92 -1.16
CA PHE A 232 -19.13 20.94 -1.99
C PHE A 232 -19.48 22.33 -2.56
N ARG A 233 -18.67 23.38 -2.37
CA ARG A 233 -18.84 24.59 -3.17
C ARG A 233 -18.87 24.23 -4.66
N LYS A 234 -19.86 24.68 -5.39
CA LYS A 234 -20.05 24.32 -6.83
C LYS A 234 -18.76 24.44 -7.63
N ALA A 235 -18.03 25.56 -7.46
CA ALA A 235 -16.75 25.75 -8.13
C ALA A 235 -15.68 24.73 -7.70
N ALA A 236 -15.62 24.36 -6.39
CA ALA A 236 -14.66 23.38 -5.89
C ALA A 236 -14.96 21.97 -6.41
N LEU A 237 -16.24 21.56 -6.38
CA LEU A 237 -16.65 20.25 -6.91
C LEU A 237 -16.43 20.17 -8.43
N THR A 238 -16.78 21.22 -9.19
CA THR A 238 -16.51 21.27 -10.64
C THR A 238 -15.02 21.14 -10.92
N GLU A 239 -14.20 21.93 -10.21
CA GLU A 239 -12.75 21.88 -10.40
C GLU A 239 -12.17 20.52 -10.00
N MET A 240 -12.69 19.87 -8.96
CA MET A 240 -12.32 18.52 -8.56
C MET A 240 -12.60 17.53 -9.70
N LEU A 241 -13.82 17.52 -10.21
CA LEU A 241 -14.23 16.61 -11.28
C LEU A 241 -13.50 16.90 -12.60
N ASP A 242 -13.27 18.16 -12.93
CA ASP A 242 -12.60 18.56 -14.20
C ASP A 242 -11.09 18.35 -14.17
N LYS A 243 -10.41 18.84 -13.12
CA LYS A 243 -8.94 18.98 -13.10
C LYS A 243 -8.24 17.99 -12.20
N TYR A 244 -8.84 17.59 -11.05
CA TYR A 244 -8.13 16.85 -9.99
C TYR A 244 -8.53 15.39 -9.86
N MET A 245 -9.47 14.92 -10.68
CA MET A 245 -9.60 13.50 -11.00
C MET A 245 -8.55 13.14 -12.06
N VAL A 246 -7.88 12.01 -11.86
CA VAL A 246 -6.84 11.50 -12.78
C VAL A 246 -7.30 10.17 -13.35
N ILE A 247 -7.47 10.11 -14.66
CA ILE A 247 -7.82 8.90 -15.41
C ILE A 247 -6.51 8.36 -15.97
N LYS A 248 -6.02 7.25 -15.42
CA LYS A 248 -4.75 6.65 -15.84
C LYS A 248 -4.90 6.02 -17.22
N ALA A 249 -4.04 6.36 -18.17
CA ALA A 249 -4.22 5.94 -19.57
C ALA A 249 -3.79 4.49 -19.85
N THR A 250 -2.79 3.98 -19.15
CA THR A 250 -2.22 2.64 -19.38
C THR A 250 -2.90 1.53 -18.58
N GLU A 251 -3.56 1.89 -17.50
CA GLU A 251 -4.32 1.00 -16.64
C GLU A 251 -5.70 1.62 -16.41
N PRO A 252 -6.78 0.84 -16.37
CA PRO A 252 -8.13 1.39 -16.16
C PRO A 252 -8.34 1.81 -14.70
N VAL A 253 -7.56 2.78 -14.22
CA VAL A 253 -7.59 3.28 -12.85
C VAL A 253 -8.04 4.74 -12.83
N LEU A 254 -9.00 5.05 -11.98
CA LEU A 254 -9.44 6.40 -11.65
C LEU A 254 -8.85 6.77 -10.28
N MET A 255 -8.23 7.94 -10.18
CA MET A 255 -7.65 8.46 -8.93
C MET A 255 -8.14 9.86 -8.64
N VAL A 256 -8.14 10.26 -7.38
CA VAL A 256 -8.37 11.65 -6.95
C VAL A 256 -7.10 12.21 -6.30
N MET A 257 -6.76 13.45 -6.65
CA MET A 257 -5.63 14.14 -6.02
C MET A 257 -5.95 14.48 -4.55
N ARG A 258 -4.91 14.42 -3.73
CA ARG A 258 -4.99 14.79 -2.31
C ARG A 258 -4.96 16.31 -2.13
N PRO A 259 -5.51 16.87 -1.04
CA PRO A 259 -5.62 18.32 -0.86
C PRO A 259 -4.29 19.06 -1.01
N TYR A 260 -3.22 18.60 -0.34
CA TYR A 260 -1.90 19.22 -0.45
C TYR A 260 -1.33 19.23 -1.88
N GLN A 261 -1.65 18.21 -2.69
CA GLN A 261 -1.26 18.16 -4.11
C GLN A 261 -2.01 19.24 -4.90
N ILE A 262 -3.31 19.37 -4.63
CA ILE A 262 -4.17 20.39 -5.26
C ILE A 262 -3.68 21.79 -4.91
N TYR A 263 -3.41 22.07 -3.64
CA TYR A 263 -2.90 23.37 -3.21
C TYR A 263 -1.51 23.69 -3.74
N ALA A 264 -0.62 22.70 -3.80
CA ALA A 264 0.71 22.85 -4.42
C ALA A 264 0.59 23.23 -5.91
N VAL A 265 -0.28 22.54 -6.67
CA VAL A 265 -0.54 22.84 -8.08
C VAL A 265 -1.15 24.23 -8.25
N LYS A 266 -2.16 24.61 -7.43
CA LYS A 266 -2.77 25.94 -7.45
C LYS A 266 -1.77 27.05 -7.16
N ALA A 267 -0.95 26.90 -6.12
CA ALA A 267 0.09 27.86 -5.75
C ALA A 267 1.14 28.03 -6.85
N ALA A 268 1.60 26.91 -7.44
CA ALA A 268 2.57 26.94 -8.53
C ALA A 268 1.98 27.58 -9.80
N LYS A 269 0.76 27.19 -10.20
CA LYS A 269 0.06 27.79 -11.35
C LYS A 269 -0.12 29.31 -11.17
N LYS A 270 -0.57 29.74 -10.00
CA LYS A 270 -0.73 31.15 -9.65
C LYS A 270 0.59 31.91 -9.72
N ARG A 271 1.69 31.33 -9.19
CA ARG A 271 3.03 31.92 -9.23
C ARG A 271 3.50 32.17 -10.66
N VAL A 272 3.25 31.23 -11.57
CA VAL A 272 3.64 31.32 -13.01
C VAL A 272 2.77 32.33 -13.75
N LEU A 273 1.44 32.27 -13.59
CA LEU A 273 0.51 32.96 -14.47
C LEU A 273 0.14 34.38 -14.02
N GLU A 274 0.11 34.62 -12.70
CA GLU A 274 -0.34 35.89 -12.13
C GLU A 274 0.86 36.73 -11.61
N VAL A 275 1.82 36.05 -10.97
CA VAL A 275 2.97 36.73 -10.35
C VAL A 275 4.18 36.79 -11.28
N ASN A 276 4.29 35.85 -12.21
CA ASN A 276 5.40 35.68 -13.15
C ASN A 276 6.77 35.56 -12.46
N GLN A 277 6.85 34.72 -11.42
CA GLN A 277 8.06 34.48 -10.65
C GLN A 277 8.34 32.97 -10.48
N ASN A 278 9.57 32.65 -10.07
CA ASN A 278 9.98 31.28 -9.76
C ASN A 278 9.50 30.87 -8.36
N GLY A 279 9.63 29.59 -8.05
CA GLY A 279 9.36 29.06 -6.74
C GLY A 279 9.63 27.54 -6.68
N TYR A 280 9.50 26.98 -5.49
CA TYR A 280 9.60 25.53 -5.31
C TYR A 280 8.52 25.01 -4.36
N VAL A 281 8.19 23.73 -4.54
CA VAL A 281 7.30 22.97 -3.68
C VAL A 281 8.14 22.04 -2.81
N PHE A 282 7.98 22.16 -1.50
CA PHE A 282 8.56 21.22 -0.55
C PHE A 282 7.55 20.12 -0.29
N ALA A 283 7.77 18.96 -0.88
CA ALA A 283 6.91 17.78 -0.73
C ALA A 283 7.76 16.57 -0.39
N CYS A 284 7.53 15.95 0.77
CA CYS A 284 8.34 14.84 1.26
C CYS A 284 8.37 13.67 0.27
N THR A 285 9.37 12.82 0.42
CA THR A 285 9.49 11.61 -0.41
C THR A 285 8.29 10.70 -0.13
N GLY A 286 7.61 10.21 -1.18
CA GLY A 286 6.41 9.38 -1.05
C GLY A 286 5.08 10.14 -1.08
N SER A 287 5.11 11.46 -1.12
CA SER A 287 3.91 12.29 -1.23
C SER A 287 3.28 12.33 -2.63
N GLY A 288 3.82 11.61 -3.62
CA GLY A 288 3.32 11.65 -5.00
C GLY A 288 3.74 12.91 -5.77
N LYS A 289 5.00 13.34 -5.59
CA LYS A 289 5.58 14.48 -6.34
C LYS A 289 5.39 14.34 -7.85
N THR A 290 5.59 13.16 -8.41
CA THR A 290 5.47 12.90 -9.85
C THR A 290 4.06 13.19 -10.36
N LEU A 291 3.01 12.73 -9.65
CA LEU A 291 1.63 13.05 -10.01
C LEU A 291 1.35 14.56 -9.89
N THR A 292 1.87 15.20 -8.84
CA THR A 292 1.67 16.65 -8.62
C THR A 292 2.33 17.48 -9.72
N SER A 293 3.57 17.15 -10.08
CA SER A 293 4.31 17.83 -11.14
C SER A 293 3.75 17.56 -12.53
N PHE A 294 3.29 16.33 -12.80
CA PHE A 294 2.56 15.98 -14.01
C PHE A 294 1.29 16.82 -14.17
N LYS A 295 0.46 16.88 -13.11
CA LYS A 295 -0.79 17.68 -13.17
C LYS A 295 -0.51 19.17 -13.37
N LEU A 296 0.53 19.70 -12.73
CA LEU A 296 0.97 21.07 -12.98
C LEU A 296 1.40 21.26 -14.45
N ALA A 297 2.19 20.33 -14.98
CA ALA A 297 2.64 20.35 -16.38
C ALA A 297 1.46 20.31 -17.37
N GLN A 298 0.50 19.43 -17.12
CA GLN A 298 -0.73 19.29 -17.91
C GLN A 298 -1.53 20.59 -17.93
N LEU A 299 -1.83 21.16 -16.74
CA LEU A 299 -2.63 22.38 -16.63
C LEU A 299 -1.92 23.62 -17.19
N LEU A 300 -0.57 23.65 -17.19
CA LEU A 300 0.18 24.74 -17.82
C LEU A 300 0.34 24.55 -19.34
N ARG A 301 0.46 23.32 -19.84
CA ARG A 301 0.44 23.01 -21.27
C ARG A 301 -0.86 23.46 -21.93
N ASP A 302 -1.99 23.25 -21.24
CA ASP A 302 -3.31 23.57 -21.74
C ASP A 302 -3.66 25.08 -21.59
N GLU A 303 -2.80 25.85 -20.91
CA GLU A 303 -2.95 27.30 -20.72
C GLU A 303 -2.48 28.06 -21.98
N PRO A 304 -3.34 28.86 -22.63
CA PRO A 304 -3.00 29.59 -23.86
C PRO A 304 -1.83 30.57 -23.75
N ARG A 305 -1.56 31.06 -22.51
CA ARG A 305 -0.48 32.01 -22.23
C ARG A 305 0.90 31.35 -22.09
N VAL A 306 0.98 30.00 -22.17
CA VAL A 306 2.22 29.23 -22.07
C VAL A 306 2.54 28.63 -23.44
N ASP A 307 3.74 28.92 -23.95
CA ASP A 307 4.21 28.40 -25.22
C ASP A 307 4.80 26.99 -25.11
N LEU A 308 5.51 26.71 -24.01
CA LEU A 308 6.19 25.44 -23.80
C LEU A 308 6.33 25.12 -22.31
N VAL A 309 6.11 23.87 -21.93
CA VAL A 309 6.45 23.30 -20.61
C VAL A 309 7.58 22.30 -20.79
N VAL A 310 8.63 22.44 -20.01
CA VAL A 310 9.78 21.54 -20.01
C VAL A 310 9.96 20.93 -18.63
N PHE A 311 9.87 19.62 -18.54
CA PHE A 311 10.19 18.90 -17.32
C PHE A 311 11.69 18.51 -17.34
N LEU A 312 12.44 19.02 -16.37
CA LEU A 312 13.87 18.77 -16.25
C LEU A 312 14.15 17.76 -15.14
N ILE A 313 14.85 16.69 -15.50
CA ILE A 313 15.29 15.62 -14.61
C ILE A 313 16.81 15.67 -14.46
N ASP A 314 17.30 15.33 -13.27
CA ASP A 314 18.72 15.39 -12.95
C ASP A 314 19.53 14.22 -13.54
N ARG A 315 19.00 12.98 -13.52
CA ARG A 315 19.73 11.77 -13.92
C ARG A 315 19.03 10.98 -15.03
N LYS A 316 19.82 10.34 -15.91
CA LYS A 316 19.33 9.39 -16.90
C LYS A 316 18.47 8.27 -16.31
N ASP A 317 18.84 7.77 -15.14
CA ASP A 317 18.16 6.64 -14.47
C ASP A 317 16.72 6.99 -14.03
N LEU A 318 16.45 8.28 -13.78
CA LEU A 318 15.11 8.79 -13.46
C LEU A 318 14.33 9.21 -14.71
N ASP A 319 15.00 9.42 -15.83
CA ASP A 319 14.39 9.85 -17.10
C ASP A 319 13.35 8.82 -17.57
N ASP A 320 13.77 7.56 -17.73
CA ASP A 320 12.89 6.47 -18.16
C ASP A 320 11.69 6.27 -17.22
N GLN A 321 11.92 6.23 -15.89
CA GLN A 321 10.85 6.03 -14.93
C GLN A 321 9.83 7.19 -14.94
N THR A 322 10.30 8.44 -15.05
CA THR A 322 9.41 9.61 -15.10
C THR A 322 8.63 9.66 -16.40
N VAL A 323 9.28 9.34 -17.53
CA VAL A 323 8.61 9.24 -18.83
C VAL A 323 7.53 8.16 -18.81
N ASP A 324 7.85 6.96 -18.29
CA ASP A 324 6.90 5.85 -18.16
C ASP A 324 5.71 6.25 -17.26
N GLU A 325 5.99 6.92 -16.14
CA GLU A 325 4.97 7.37 -15.20
C GLU A 325 4.08 8.47 -15.81
N TYR A 326 4.65 9.46 -16.51
CA TYR A 326 3.88 10.49 -17.21
C TYR A 326 3.02 9.90 -18.33
N ASN A 327 3.57 9.01 -19.16
CA ASN A 327 2.82 8.31 -20.19
C ASN A 327 1.78 7.34 -19.62
N SER A 328 1.92 6.92 -18.37
CA SER A 328 0.89 6.16 -17.69
C SER A 328 -0.34 7.00 -17.34
N PHE A 329 -0.13 8.28 -17.03
CA PHE A 329 -1.25 9.21 -16.75
C PHE A 329 -1.92 9.70 -18.05
N GLU A 330 -1.13 10.01 -19.08
CA GLU A 330 -1.64 10.43 -20.38
C GLU A 330 -0.80 9.81 -21.49
N LYS A 331 -1.41 8.94 -22.29
CA LYS A 331 -0.71 8.15 -23.30
C LYS A 331 0.01 9.05 -24.31
N ASP A 332 1.28 8.74 -24.57
CA ASP A 332 2.13 9.41 -25.55
C ASP A 332 2.28 10.94 -25.31
N CYS A 333 2.05 11.39 -24.05
CA CYS A 333 2.16 12.80 -23.72
C CYS A 333 3.59 13.32 -23.77
N VAL A 334 4.57 12.44 -23.56
CA VAL A 334 6.00 12.75 -23.61
C VAL A 334 6.79 11.66 -24.34
N ASP A 335 7.80 12.07 -25.10
CA ASP A 335 8.78 11.18 -25.71
C ASP A 335 10.08 11.19 -24.90
N ASN A 336 10.73 10.02 -24.81
CA ASN A 336 12.04 9.95 -24.19
C ASN A 336 13.08 10.64 -25.07
N THR A 337 13.69 11.71 -24.58
CA THR A 337 14.78 12.42 -25.28
C THR A 337 16.10 11.69 -25.06
N THR A 338 16.38 10.62 -25.81
CA THR A 338 17.60 9.80 -25.67
C THR A 338 18.89 10.57 -25.94
N SER A 339 18.84 11.63 -26.73
CA SER A 339 19.99 12.49 -27.06
C SER A 339 19.60 13.96 -27.23
N THR A 340 20.59 14.87 -27.24
CA THR A 340 20.37 16.30 -27.55
C THR A 340 19.76 16.49 -28.93
N VAL A 341 20.08 15.63 -29.91
CA VAL A 341 19.50 15.70 -31.26
C VAL A 341 18.01 15.41 -31.23
N VAL A 342 17.59 14.39 -30.47
CA VAL A 342 16.16 14.07 -30.31
C VAL A 342 15.43 15.23 -29.64
N LEU A 343 15.99 15.83 -28.57
CA LEU A 343 15.43 17.02 -27.92
C LEU A 343 15.21 18.17 -28.92
N ILE A 344 16.19 18.45 -29.77
CA ILE A 344 16.08 19.51 -30.79
C ILE A 344 14.98 19.18 -31.83
N ASN A 345 14.82 17.92 -32.18
CA ASN A 345 13.75 17.50 -33.12
C ASN A 345 12.37 17.65 -32.47
N GLU A 346 12.22 17.36 -31.19
CA GLU A 346 10.99 17.61 -30.44
C GLU A 346 10.66 19.11 -30.34
N LEU A 347 11.65 19.95 -30.05
CA LEU A 347 11.51 21.41 -30.05
C LEU A 347 11.09 22.02 -31.40
N LYS A 348 11.38 21.33 -32.52
CA LYS A 348 10.93 21.76 -33.84
C LYS A 348 9.46 21.47 -34.14
N LYS A 349 8.82 20.57 -33.39
CA LYS A 349 7.41 20.23 -33.57
C LYS A 349 6.55 21.33 -32.96
N ALA A 350 5.80 22.05 -33.80
CA ALA A 350 5.01 23.23 -33.39
C ALA A 350 3.85 22.87 -32.47
N ASP A 351 3.39 21.63 -32.48
CA ASP A 351 2.25 21.11 -31.70
C ASP A 351 2.65 20.55 -30.31
N LYS A 352 3.95 20.26 -30.10
CA LYS A 352 4.45 19.74 -28.82
C LYS A 352 4.64 20.87 -27.81
N LYS A 353 3.78 20.92 -26.82
CA LYS A 353 3.85 21.90 -25.72
C LYS A 353 4.41 21.33 -24.40
N LEU A 354 4.68 20.02 -24.31
CA LEU A 354 5.28 19.36 -23.15
C LEU A 354 6.44 18.47 -23.56
N ILE A 355 7.60 18.69 -22.97
CA ILE A 355 8.83 17.94 -23.24
C ILE A 355 9.45 17.50 -21.91
N VAL A 356 9.88 16.23 -21.82
CA VAL A 356 10.68 15.71 -20.70
C VAL A 356 12.12 15.52 -21.18
N THR A 357 13.08 16.04 -20.43
CA THR A 357 14.51 15.92 -20.76
C THR A 357 15.40 16.08 -19.53
N THR A 358 16.67 15.71 -19.67
CA THR A 358 17.65 15.96 -18.59
C THR A 358 18.21 17.38 -18.66
N ILE A 359 18.63 17.90 -17.49
CA ILE A 359 19.26 19.22 -17.42
C ILE A 359 20.52 19.31 -18.27
N GLN A 360 21.31 18.23 -18.37
CA GLN A 360 22.52 18.13 -19.18
C GLN A 360 22.21 18.29 -20.67
N LYS A 361 21.17 17.58 -21.17
CA LYS A 361 20.78 17.68 -22.59
C LYS A 361 20.28 19.09 -22.92
N MET A 362 19.52 19.72 -22.04
CA MET A 362 19.03 21.08 -22.23
C MET A 362 20.19 22.09 -22.19
N ALA A 363 21.11 21.97 -21.25
CA ALA A 363 22.29 22.83 -21.17
C ALA A 363 23.20 22.67 -22.41
N ASN A 364 23.38 21.46 -22.92
CA ASN A 364 24.13 21.20 -24.16
C ASN A 364 23.42 21.78 -25.37
N ALA A 365 22.08 21.70 -25.45
CA ALA A 365 21.31 22.32 -26.55
C ALA A 365 21.51 23.85 -26.59
N VAL A 366 21.52 24.51 -25.42
CA VAL A 366 21.74 25.97 -25.29
C VAL A 366 23.16 26.37 -25.64
N LYS A 367 24.18 25.55 -25.32
CA LYS A 367 25.60 25.88 -25.56
C LYS A 367 26.06 25.68 -26.99
N ASN A 368 25.43 24.77 -27.72
CA ASN A 368 25.90 24.34 -29.03
C ASN A 368 25.36 25.24 -30.13
N GLU A 369 26.27 26.02 -30.77
CA GLU A 369 25.94 26.92 -31.88
C GLU A 369 25.16 26.26 -33.02
N LYS A 370 25.38 24.93 -33.25
CA LYS A 370 24.62 24.15 -34.25
C LYS A 370 23.11 24.19 -34.03
N TYR A 371 22.67 24.41 -32.79
CA TYR A 371 21.27 24.41 -32.41
C TYR A 371 20.72 25.83 -32.18
N ALA A 372 21.53 26.87 -32.32
CA ALA A 372 21.16 28.24 -31.98
C ALA A 372 19.85 28.68 -32.65
N SER A 373 19.63 28.38 -33.95
CA SER A 373 18.40 28.79 -34.64
C SER A 373 17.11 28.23 -34.01
N VAL A 374 17.16 27.02 -33.48
CA VAL A 374 16.01 26.39 -32.78
C VAL A 374 15.85 26.97 -31.38
N MET A 375 16.96 27.07 -30.64
CA MET A 375 16.96 27.57 -29.27
C MET A 375 16.54 29.04 -29.19
N ASP A 376 17.05 29.89 -30.10
CA ASP A 376 16.70 31.32 -30.12
C ASP A 376 15.24 31.58 -30.43
N ALA A 377 14.53 30.67 -31.12
CA ALA A 377 13.09 30.76 -31.34
C ALA A 377 12.29 30.72 -30.02
N TYR A 378 12.86 30.15 -28.97
CA TYR A 378 12.24 30.05 -27.64
C TYR A 378 12.73 31.11 -26.65
N LYS A 379 13.74 31.90 -26.97
CA LYS A 379 14.41 32.85 -26.09
C LYS A 379 13.43 33.82 -25.36
N ASN A 380 12.43 34.31 -26.07
CA ASN A 380 11.45 35.26 -25.55
C ASN A 380 10.04 34.66 -25.35
N LYS A 381 9.87 33.39 -25.69
CA LYS A 381 8.58 32.70 -25.48
C LYS A 381 8.35 32.42 -24.00
N LYS A 382 7.10 32.29 -23.61
CA LYS A 382 6.71 31.90 -22.26
C LYS A 382 6.99 30.41 -22.05
N VAL A 383 8.15 30.10 -21.48
CA VAL A 383 8.55 28.74 -21.16
C VAL A 383 8.46 28.48 -19.66
N VAL A 384 7.89 27.35 -19.28
CA VAL A 384 7.86 26.94 -17.86
C VAL A 384 8.70 25.68 -17.68
N PHE A 385 9.71 25.78 -16.84
CA PHE A 385 10.55 24.67 -16.44
C PHE A 385 10.05 24.10 -15.12
N ILE A 386 9.72 22.82 -15.10
CA ILE A 386 9.40 22.05 -13.91
C ILE A 386 10.60 21.16 -13.60
N ILE A 387 11.08 21.17 -12.37
CA ILE A 387 12.36 20.60 -11.99
C ILE A 387 12.18 19.66 -10.83
N ASP A 388 12.45 18.37 -11.04
CA ASP A 388 12.45 17.39 -9.97
C ASP A 388 13.79 17.33 -9.25
N GLU A 389 13.75 16.97 -7.96
CA GLU A 389 14.91 16.92 -7.03
C GLU A 389 15.83 18.16 -7.14
N CYS A 390 15.22 19.32 -7.15
CA CYS A 390 15.85 20.60 -7.44
C CYS A 390 16.90 21.09 -6.40
N HIS A 391 17.15 20.31 -5.36
CA HIS A 391 18.16 20.58 -4.30
C HIS A 391 19.59 20.19 -4.70
N ARG A 392 19.81 19.45 -5.78
CA ARG A 392 21.12 18.92 -6.13
C ARG A 392 22.12 19.99 -6.61
N SER A 393 23.40 19.86 -6.18
CA SER A 393 24.44 20.89 -6.35
C SER A 393 24.83 21.17 -7.82
N GLN A 394 24.81 20.15 -8.68
CA GLN A 394 25.10 20.31 -10.13
C GLN A 394 24.07 21.18 -10.85
N PHE A 395 22.90 21.27 -10.27
CA PHE A 395 21.82 22.08 -10.78
C PHE A 395 22.21 23.56 -10.93
N GLY A 396 23.01 24.09 -10.02
CA GLY A 396 23.32 25.52 -9.94
C GLY A 396 24.04 26.10 -11.15
N LYS A 397 25.06 25.42 -11.72
CA LYS A 397 25.83 25.93 -12.88
C LYS A 397 25.06 25.77 -14.20
N MET A 398 24.49 24.60 -14.47
CA MET A 398 23.71 24.34 -15.68
C MET A 398 22.41 25.14 -15.71
N HIS A 399 21.74 25.25 -14.58
CA HIS A 399 20.54 26.08 -14.42
C HIS A 399 20.83 27.55 -14.78
N GLY A 400 21.94 28.12 -14.29
CA GLY A 400 22.33 29.48 -14.65
C GLY A 400 22.54 29.71 -16.16
N GLN A 401 22.99 28.68 -16.89
CA GLN A 401 23.16 28.78 -18.37
C GLN A 401 21.80 28.75 -19.07
N ILE A 402 20.90 27.88 -18.62
CA ILE A 402 19.53 27.78 -19.16
C ILE A 402 18.78 29.09 -18.87
N GLN A 403 18.86 29.63 -17.64
CA GLN A 403 18.24 30.91 -17.27
C GLN A 403 18.71 32.08 -18.12
N LYS A 404 20.00 32.14 -18.45
CA LYS A 404 20.54 33.22 -19.29
C LYS A 404 19.97 33.20 -20.71
N HIS A 405 19.64 32.03 -21.23
CA HIS A 405 19.10 31.87 -22.56
C HIS A 405 17.61 32.19 -22.63
N PHE A 406 16.80 31.60 -21.74
CA PHE A 406 15.34 31.77 -21.75
C PHE A 406 14.94 33.01 -20.93
N GLN A 407 14.70 34.13 -21.58
CA GLN A 407 14.48 35.43 -20.92
C GLN A 407 13.08 35.59 -20.33
N ASN A 408 12.08 34.89 -20.87
CA ASN A 408 10.69 34.88 -20.39
C ASN A 408 10.29 33.49 -19.84
N ALA A 409 11.14 32.93 -18.99
CA ALA A 409 10.88 31.64 -18.40
C ALA A 409 10.58 31.69 -16.90
N ASN A 410 9.77 30.76 -16.42
CA ASN A 410 9.58 30.48 -15.01
C ASN A 410 10.14 29.10 -14.67
N TYR A 411 10.63 29.00 -13.43
CA TYR A 411 11.22 27.78 -12.89
C TYR A 411 10.47 27.37 -11.62
N ILE A 412 9.86 26.17 -11.63
CA ILE A 412 9.15 25.58 -10.49
C ILE A 412 9.86 24.30 -10.09
N GLY A 413 10.45 24.33 -8.89
CA GLY A 413 11.17 23.18 -8.32
C GLY A 413 10.26 22.28 -7.48
N PHE A 414 10.54 20.99 -7.49
CA PHE A 414 9.98 20.00 -6.56
C PHE A 414 11.12 19.33 -5.80
N THR A 415 10.98 19.21 -4.48
CA THR A 415 11.99 18.52 -3.67
C THR A 415 11.40 18.03 -2.34
N GLY A 416 11.85 16.85 -1.90
CA GLY A 416 11.53 16.32 -0.57
C GLY A 416 12.55 16.75 0.51
N THR A 417 13.69 17.29 0.11
CA THR A 417 14.81 17.63 0.99
C THR A 417 15.48 18.93 0.56
N PRO A 418 14.83 20.09 0.77
CA PRO A 418 15.40 21.39 0.38
C PRO A 418 16.75 21.66 1.07
N ILE A 419 17.59 22.45 0.42
CA ILE A 419 18.79 22.99 1.03
C ILE A 419 18.43 24.24 1.85
N PHE A 420 18.67 24.19 3.14
CA PHE A 420 18.54 25.27 4.12
C PHE A 420 19.92 25.81 4.51
N GLU A 421 19.96 26.82 5.39
CA GLU A 421 21.18 27.39 5.91
C GLU A 421 22.12 26.37 6.60
N LYS A 422 21.52 25.37 7.31
CA LYS A 422 22.25 24.35 8.09
C LYS A 422 22.88 23.25 7.25
N ASN A 423 22.33 22.96 6.06
CA ASN A 423 22.78 21.87 5.19
C ASN A 423 23.29 22.35 3.82
N LYS A 424 23.80 23.59 3.74
CA LYS A 424 24.41 24.15 2.53
C LYS A 424 25.55 23.27 2.01
N GLY A 425 25.55 23.05 0.70
CA GLY A 425 26.67 22.42 0.00
C GLY A 425 27.83 23.40 -0.30
N ALA A 426 28.79 22.93 -1.06
CA ALA A 426 29.98 23.69 -1.43
C ALA A 426 29.71 25.01 -2.21
N ASP A 427 28.55 25.12 -2.88
CA ASP A 427 28.13 26.33 -3.61
C ASP A 427 27.53 27.43 -2.71
N GLY A 428 27.32 27.14 -1.42
CA GLY A 428 26.88 28.07 -0.41
C GLY A 428 25.46 28.62 -0.55
N ARG A 429 24.62 28.07 -1.50
CA ARG A 429 23.25 28.53 -1.75
C ARG A 429 22.21 27.62 -1.15
N THR A 430 21.12 28.21 -0.70
CA THR A 430 19.90 27.47 -0.32
C THR A 430 19.00 27.22 -1.53
N THR A 431 18.03 26.31 -1.39
CA THR A 431 17.00 26.12 -2.43
C THR A 431 16.21 27.41 -2.66
N ALA A 432 15.93 28.16 -1.59
CA ALA A 432 15.28 29.47 -1.71
C ALA A 432 16.10 30.47 -2.54
N ASP A 433 17.43 30.49 -2.39
CA ASP A 433 18.31 31.36 -3.18
C ASP A 433 18.30 31.01 -4.67
N ILE A 434 18.21 29.73 -5.00
CA ILE A 434 18.17 29.27 -6.40
C ILE A 434 16.86 29.70 -7.10
N PHE A 435 15.73 29.67 -6.37
CA PHE A 435 14.41 29.99 -6.90
C PHE A 435 13.90 31.40 -6.58
N ARG A 436 14.69 32.21 -5.86
CA ARG A 436 14.36 33.59 -5.57
C ARG A 436 14.56 34.46 -6.81
N ALA A 437 13.48 34.94 -7.38
CA ALA A 437 13.52 35.96 -8.43
C ALA A 437 13.07 37.29 -7.83
N GLY A 438 14.02 38.09 -7.33
CA GLY A 438 13.91 39.53 -7.11
C GLY A 438 12.67 40.04 -6.36
N GLY A 439 12.38 39.54 -5.13
CA GLY A 439 11.20 40.02 -4.40
C GLY A 439 11.14 39.60 -2.94
N LYS A 440 10.18 40.18 -2.19
CA LYS A 440 9.91 39.87 -0.78
C LYS A 440 9.06 38.59 -0.57
N LEU A 441 8.60 37.92 -1.65
CA LEU A 441 7.76 36.74 -1.58
C LEU A 441 8.60 35.48 -1.23
N ASP A 442 8.03 34.61 -0.39
CA ASP A 442 8.64 33.30 -0.09
C ASP A 442 8.78 32.48 -1.39
N ALA A 443 9.98 31.93 -1.61
CA ALA A 443 10.25 31.05 -2.74
C ALA A 443 9.55 29.68 -2.57
N CYS A 444 9.27 29.24 -1.35
CA CYS A 444 8.52 28.03 -1.06
C CYS A 444 7.02 28.28 -1.26
N LEU A 445 6.43 27.59 -2.24
CA LEU A 445 5.03 27.79 -2.65
C LEU A 445 4.05 27.00 -1.79
N HIS A 446 4.44 25.81 -1.38
CA HIS A 446 3.69 24.92 -0.53
C HIS A 446 4.64 23.97 0.20
N ARG A 447 4.28 23.58 1.41
CA ARG A 447 5.05 22.65 2.25
C ARG A 447 4.17 21.47 2.64
N TYR A 448 4.63 20.27 2.35
CA TYR A 448 4.06 19.02 2.83
C TYR A 448 5.20 18.14 3.33
N MET A 449 5.39 18.16 4.65
CA MET A 449 6.55 17.55 5.32
C MET A 449 6.28 16.10 5.69
N ILE A 450 7.31 15.39 6.14
CA ILE A 450 7.19 13.98 6.50
C ILE A 450 6.21 13.75 7.65
N LYS A 451 6.13 14.68 8.61
CA LYS A 451 5.16 14.62 9.71
C LYS A 451 3.70 14.68 9.21
N ASP A 452 3.43 15.58 8.24
CA ASP A 452 2.10 15.72 7.63
C ASP A 452 1.73 14.40 6.92
N ALA A 453 2.69 13.84 6.17
CA ALA A 453 2.48 12.61 5.42
C ALA A 453 2.25 11.38 6.33
N ILE A 454 2.93 11.30 7.47
CA ILE A 454 2.71 10.26 8.48
C ILE A 454 1.35 10.47 9.16
N ALA A 455 1.04 11.69 9.56
CA ALA A 455 -0.25 12.02 10.16
C ALA A 455 -1.43 11.66 9.24
N ASP A 456 -1.29 11.87 7.93
CA ASP A 456 -2.29 11.53 6.92
C ASP A 456 -2.29 10.04 6.52
N GLY A 457 -1.34 9.24 7.02
CA GLY A 457 -1.20 7.83 6.65
C GLY A 457 -0.67 7.62 5.22
N ASN A 458 -0.06 8.63 4.61
CA ASN A 458 0.49 8.56 3.26
C ASN A 458 1.85 7.88 3.19
N VAL A 459 2.59 7.94 4.29
CA VAL A 459 3.84 7.22 4.53
C VAL A 459 3.87 6.68 5.95
N LEU A 460 4.70 5.68 6.18
CA LEU A 460 4.86 5.05 7.49
C LEU A 460 5.91 5.78 8.34
N ARG A 461 5.84 5.58 9.67
CA ARG A 461 6.92 5.95 10.60
C ARG A 461 8.15 5.08 10.37
N PHE A 462 9.26 5.43 11.01
CA PHE A 462 10.48 4.63 11.00
C PHE A 462 10.69 3.96 12.35
N SER A 463 11.05 2.67 12.33
CA SER A 463 11.71 1.98 13.43
C SER A 463 13.21 2.01 13.16
N VAL A 464 14.00 2.46 14.11
CA VAL A 464 15.46 2.56 13.94
C VAL A 464 16.16 1.79 15.05
N GLU A 465 16.90 0.76 14.67
CA GLU A 465 17.72 -0.04 15.56
C GLU A 465 19.20 0.28 15.34
N TYR A 466 19.91 0.55 16.44
CA TYR A 466 21.35 0.82 16.45
C TYR A 466 22.08 -0.43 16.95
N GLN A 467 22.76 -1.13 16.06
CA GLN A 467 23.53 -2.32 16.39
C GLN A 467 25.00 -1.95 16.62
N ARG A 468 25.50 -2.25 17.82
CA ARG A 468 26.91 -2.03 18.15
C ARG A 468 27.75 -3.17 17.61
N THR A 469 28.65 -2.88 16.69
CA THR A 469 29.55 -3.87 16.07
C THR A 469 31.01 -3.75 16.54
N ILE A 470 31.33 -2.71 17.31
CA ILE A 470 32.66 -2.49 17.87
C ILE A 470 32.59 -2.80 19.38
N PHE A 471 33.18 -3.93 19.82
CA PHE A 471 33.07 -4.38 21.19
C PHE A 471 34.08 -3.67 22.11
N ALA A 472 33.56 -3.11 23.20
CA ALA A 472 34.27 -2.32 24.21
C ALA A 472 35.49 -2.99 24.85
N ARG A 473 35.60 -4.32 24.83
CA ARG A 473 36.72 -5.03 25.52
C ARG A 473 38.10 -4.80 24.94
N GLN A 474 38.21 -4.52 23.66
CA GLN A 474 39.49 -4.17 23.01
C GLN A 474 39.81 -2.69 23.10
N VAL A 475 38.79 -1.84 23.11
CA VAL A 475 38.91 -0.38 23.08
C VAL A 475 39.13 0.20 24.46
N GLN A 476 38.51 -0.32 25.52
CA GLN A 476 38.66 0.14 26.90
C GLN A 476 40.11 0.01 27.44
N LYS A 477 40.92 -0.90 26.91
CA LYS A 477 42.33 -1.03 27.31
C LYS A 477 43.19 0.16 26.94
N ASN A 478 42.76 0.99 25.98
CA ASN A 478 43.49 2.14 25.46
C ASN A 478 42.91 3.50 25.85
N GLY A 479 41.92 3.55 26.75
CA GLY A 479 41.27 4.79 27.15
C GLY A 479 40.40 5.46 26.05
N ILE A 480 40.03 4.69 25.04
CA ILE A 480 39.18 5.12 23.92
C ILE A 480 37.72 4.84 24.27
N ASP A 481 36.86 5.86 24.14
CA ASP A 481 35.41 5.72 24.33
C ASP A 481 34.77 5.21 23.05
N PRO A 482 34.18 3.98 23.03
CA PRO A 482 33.53 3.42 21.86
C PRO A 482 32.35 4.25 21.39
N GLU A 483 31.68 5.02 22.28
CA GLU A 483 30.51 5.83 21.92
C GLU A 483 30.90 7.08 21.13
N GLN A 484 32.15 7.46 21.14
CA GLN A 484 32.72 8.61 20.40
C GLN A 484 33.47 8.22 19.12
N LEU A 485 33.55 6.92 18.78
CA LEU A 485 34.28 6.47 17.58
C LEU A 485 33.66 6.92 16.27
N ASP A 486 32.39 7.35 16.28
CA ASP A 486 31.73 7.95 15.11
C ASP A 486 31.91 9.47 15.02
N ASP A 487 32.59 10.11 16.00
CA ASP A 487 32.96 11.51 15.92
C ASP A 487 34.34 11.64 15.21
N PRO A 488 34.40 12.19 13.99
CA PRO A 488 35.66 12.36 13.24
C PRO A 488 36.70 13.19 14.00
N GLU A 489 36.27 14.18 14.80
CA GLU A 489 37.20 15.00 15.61
C GLU A 489 37.75 14.21 16.80
N TYR A 490 36.93 13.36 17.41
CA TYR A 490 37.36 12.44 18.46
C TYR A 490 38.42 11.46 17.91
N CYS A 491 38.12 10.81 16.78
CA CYS A 491 39.04 9.87 16.12
C CYS A 491 40.39 10.55 15.75
N LYS A 492 40.30 11.76 15.18
CA LYS A 492 41.49 12.53 14.84
C LYS A 492 42.36 12.90 16.07
N ARG A 493 41.73 13.27 17.19
CA ARG A 493 42.44 13.57 18.46
C ARG A 493 43.12 12.35 19.04
N HIS A 494 42.59 11.15 18.85
CA HIS A 494 43.14 9.92 19.39
C HIS A 494 43.94 9.11 18.35
N ASN A 495 44.19 9.69 17.16
CA ASN A 495 44.93 9.07 16.06
C ASN A 495 44.36 7.70 15.64
N ILE A 496 43.06 7.60 15.58
CA ILE A 496 42.33 6.37 15.19
C ILE A 496 41.93 6.51 13.73
N ASP A 497 42.28 5.51 12.90
CA ASP A 497 41.70 5.33 11.58
C ASP A 497 40.39 4.53 11.70
N ILE A 498 39.29 5.26 11.77
CA ILE A 498 37.94 4.67 11.88
C ILE A 498 37.58 3.86 10.63
N THR A 499 38.17 4.17 9.46
CA THR A 499 37.92 3.49 8.20
C THR A 499 38.44 2.05 8.28
N GLU A 500 39.64 1.86 8.87
CA GLU A 500 40.22 0.54 9.08
C GLU A 500 39.33 -0.32 9.99
N LEU A 501 38.76 0.27 11.06
CA LEU A 501 37.86 -0.43 11.97
C LEU A 501 36.56 -0.88 11.27
N TYR A 502 35.98 -0.02 10.44
CA TYR A 502 34.74 -0.35 9.73
C TYR A 502 34.94 -1.39 8.63
N HIS A 503 36.12 -1.51 8.07
CA HIS A 503 36.46 -2.46 7.01
C HIS A 503 37.13 -3.74 7.53
N ASP A 504 37.19 -3.93 8.86
CA ASP A 504 37.75 -5.13 9.51
C ASP A 504 36.91 -6.38 9.18
N GLU A 505 37.58 -7.48 8.89
CA GLU A 505 36.92 -8.73 8.46
C GLU A 505 36.07 -9.38 9.56
N GLU A 506 36.51 -9.35 10.83
CA GLU A 506 35.75 -9.91 11.94
C GLU A 506 34.46 -9.10 12.16
N ARG A 507 34.55 -7.79 12.01
CA ARG A 507 33.38 -6.92 12.09
C ARG A 507 32.39 -7.18 10.95
N ILE A 508 32.87 -7.35 9.71
CA ILE A 508 32.04 -7.70 8.55
C ILE A 508 31.30 -9.02 8.79
N GLN A 509 32.00 -10.03 9.31
CA GLN A 509 31.39 -11.32 9.67
C GLN A 509 30.31 -11.15 10.75
N THR A 510 30.54 -10.32 11.76
CA THR A 510 29.57 -10.05 12.82
C THR A 510 28.31 -9.39 12.25
N VAL A 511 28.46 -8.39 11.39
CA VAL A 511 27.32 -7.70 10.75
C VAL A 511 26.51 -8.67 9.87
N VAL A 512 27.19 -9.51 9.07
CA VAL A 512 26.47 -10.50 8.23
C VAL A 512 25.73 -11.53 9.07
N ASN A 513 26.33 -12.01 10.17
CA ASN A 513 25.66 -12.93 11.09
C ASN A 513 24.42 -12.28 11.70
N GLU A 514 24.53 -11.07 12.22
CA GLU A 514 23.40 -10.32 12.79
C GLU A 514 22.26 -10.15 11.77
N ILE A 515 22.58 -9.80 10.51
CA ILE A 515 21.58 -9.72 9.47
C ILE A 515 20.93 -11.07 9.21
N LEU A 516 21.68 -12.15 9.06
CA LEU A 516 21.14 -13.49 8.75
C LEU A 516 20.29 -14.04 9.90
N GLU A 517 20.64 -13.76 11.15
CA GLU A 517 19.90 -14.20 12.33
C GLU A 517 18.55 -13.49 12.48
N HIS A 518 18.47 -12.19 12.16
CA HIS A 518 17.28 -11.38 12.42
C HIS A 518 16.55 -10.93 11.14
N HIS A 519 17.03 -11.33 9.95
CA HIS A 519 16.43 -10.90 8.68
C HIS A 519 14.94 -11.26 8.58
N GLU A 520 14.57 -12.48 8.97
CA GLU A 520 13.18 -12.93 8.93
C GLU A 520 12.27 -12.03 9.79
N GLN A 521 12.73 -11.62 10.98
CA GLN A 521 11.98 -10.71 11.87
C GLN A 521 11.76 -9.34 11.25
N HIS A 522 12.77 -8.83 10.53
CA HIS A 522 12.72 -7.50 9.91
C HIS A 522 11.88 -7.45 8.65
N VAL A 523 11.82 -8.55 7.86
CA VAL A 523 11.10 -8.59 6.58
C VAL A 523 9.74 -9.29 6.66
N HIS A 524 9.50 -10.04 7.74
CA HIS A 524 8.23 -10.72 8.00
C HIS A 524 7.66 -10.30 9.37
N PRO A 525 7.48 -9.01 9.65
CA PRO A 525 7.07 -8.57 10.98
C PRO A 525 5.75 -9.19 11.45
N GLN A 526 4.94 -9.78 10.52
CA GLN A 526 3.64 -10.33 10.88
C GLN A 526 3.11 -11.40 9.90
N GLY A 527 3.91 -12.41 9.55
CA GLY A 527 3.42 -13.63 8.88
C GLY A 527 3.72 -13.71 7.38
N LYS A 528 2.74 -14.08 6.55
CA LYS A 528 2.92 -14.56 5.16
C LYS A 528 3.45 -13.55 4.13
N ASP A 529 3.38 -12.24 4.42
CA ASP A 529 3.86 -11.24 3.47
C ASP A 529 5.37 -11.10 3.56
N ILE A 530 6.05 -11.43 2.47
CA ILE A 530 7.49 -11.30 2.33
C ILE A 530 7.80 -9.90 1.83
N TYR A 531 8.73 -9.22 2.52
CA TYR A 531 9.26 -7.92 2.14
C TYR A 531 10.72 -8.04 1.76
N THR A 532 11.25 -7.02 1.09
CA THR A 532 12.63 -6.98 0.61
C THR A 532 13.46 -5.98 1.41
N ALA A 533 14.79 -6.13 1.34
CA ALA A 533 15.73 -5.26 2.03
C ALA A 533 16.77 -4.67 1.09
N LEU A 534 17.24 -3.46 1.44
CA LEU A 534 18.48 -2.88 0.92
C LEU A 534 19.56 -2.95 1.99
N PHE A 535 20.80 -3.23 1.58
CA PHE A 535 21.97 -3.06 2.43
C PHE A 535 22.92 -2.03 1.82
N ALA A 536 22.99 -0.86 2.44
CA ALA A 536 23.82 0.25 1.99
C ALA A 536 25.16 0.25 2.70
N VAL A 537 26.24 0.23 1.94
CA VAL A 537 27.62 0.25 2.42
C VAL A 537 28.37 1.45 1.84
N ASP A 538 29.54 1.79 2.42
CA ASP A 538 30.26 3.02 2.10
C ASP A 538 31.02 2.96 0.77
N THR A 539 31.71 1.86 0.44
CA THR A 539 32.56 1.74 -0.75
C THR A 539 32.25 0.47 -1.55
N ILE A 540 32.68 0.42 -2.82
CA ILE A 540 32.57 -0.78 -3.67
C ILE A 540 33.43 -1.91 -3.11
N GLN A 541 34.59 -1.60 -2.57
CA GLN A 541 35.48 -2.58 -1.97
C GLN A 541 34.83 -3.24 -0.74
N THR A 542 34.24 -2.45 0.15
CA THR A 542 33.49 -2.95 1.31
C THR A 542 32.27 -3.78 0.87
N LEU A 543 31.57 -3.34 -0.18
CA LEU A 543 30.47 -4.11 -0.77
C LEU A 543 30.94 -5.51 -1.21
N GLY A 544 32.08 -5.60 -1.87
CA GLY A 544 32.68 -6.89 -2.28
C GLY A 544 32.93 -7.83 -1.10
N LYS A 545 33.53 -7.31 -0.02
CA LYS A 545 33.80 -8.10 1.21
C LYS A 545 32.48 -8.62 1.83
N TYR A 546 31.45 -7.76 1.95
CA TYR A 546 30.11 -8.16 2.44
C TYR A 546 29.47 -9.19 1.52
N TYR A 547 29.52 -8.99 0.21
CA TYR A 547 28.95 -9.91 -0.77
C TYR A 547 29.57 -11.31 -0.65
N ASP A 548 30.90 -11.40 -0.56
CA ASP A 548 31.61 -12.66 -0.41
C ASP A 548 31.29 -13.36 0.92
N GLU A 549 31.14 -12.60 2.01
CA GLU A 549 30.78 -13.16 3.32
C GLU A 549 29.33 -13.65 3.32
N PHE A 550 28.37 -12.92 2.74
CA PHE A 550 26.99 -13.40 2.56
C PHE A 550 26.96 -14.71 1.76
N LYS A 551 27.70 -14.79 0.65
CA LYS A 551 27.79 -16.01 -0.16
C LYS A 551 28.31 -17.17 0.65
N ARG A 552 29.44 -16.97 1.34
CA ARG A 552 30.08 -17.99 2.18
C ARG A 552 29.15 -18.51 3.29
N ARG A 553 28.43 -17.63 3.98
CA ARG A 553 27.50 -18.01 5.05
C ARG A 553 26.23 -18.65 4.51
N ASN A 554 25.70 -18.13 3.43
CA ASN A 554 24.50 -18.65 2.79
C ASN A 554 24.68 -20.09 2.30
N GLU A 555 25.88 -20.44 1.79
CA GLU A 555 26.22 -21.81 1.39
C GLU A 555 26.18 -22.81 2.56
N GLN A 556 26.39 -22.36 3.80
CA GLN A 556 26.32 -23.15 5.01
C GLN A 556 24.89 -23.38 5.53
N LEU A 557 23.93 -22.60 5.05
CA LEU A 557 22.52 -22.71 5.43
C LEU A 557 21.80 -23.79 4.60
N PRO A 558 20.76 -24.43 5.16
CA PRO A 558 19.83 -25.25 4.39
C PRO A 558 19.27 -24.47 3.21
N GLU A 559 18.98 -25.12 2.09
CA GLU A 559 18.55 -24.46 0.84
C GLU A 559 17.31 -23.57 1.03
N GLU A 560 16.36 -24.00 1.82
CA GLU A 560 15.12 -23.30 2.17
C GLU A 560 15.33 -22.02 3.02
N LYS A 561 16.47 -21.90 3.70
CA LYS A 561 16.85 -20.72 4.51
C LYS A 561 17.83 -19.78 3.78
N ARG A 562 18.26 -20.14 2.57
CA ARG A 562 19.20 -19.33 1.80
C ARG A 562 18.53 -18.08 1.25
N LEU A 563 19.14 -16.93 1.52
CA LEU A 563 18.67 -15.66 1.01
C LEU A 563 19.20 -15.41 -0.41
N LYS A 564 18.34 -14.84 -1.27
CA LYS A 564 18.73 -14.39 -2.61
C LYS A 564 19.35 -13.01 -2.51
N VAL A 565 20.67 -12.97 -2.38
CA VAL A 565 21.45 -11.75 -2.24
C VAL A 565 21.97 -11.32 -3.60
N ALA A 566 21.71 -10.06 -3.97
CA ALA A 566 22.22 -9.46 -5.19
C ALA A 566 22.99 -8.16 -4.86
N ALA A 567 23.82 -7.68 -5.79
CA ALA A 567 24.57 -6.45 -5.61
C ALA A 567 24.53 -5.59 -6.87
N ILE A 568 24.47 -4.27 -6.70
CA ILE A 568 24.53 -3.33 -7.82
C ILE A 568 25.23 -2.02 -7.42
N PHE A 569 26.12 -1.56 -8.26
CA PHE A 569 26.85 -0.31 -8.08
C PHE A 569 27.27 0.28 -9.43
N SER A 570 27.59 1.57 -9.46
CA SER A 570 28.06 2.22 -10.69
C SER A 570 29.53 1.89 -10.94
N TYR A 571 29.85 1.37 -12.11
CA TYR A 571 31.22 1.01 -12.53
C TYR A 571 31.84 2.08 -13.45
N GLN A 572 31.08 3.12 -13.82
CA GLN A 572 31.59 4.25 -14.59
C GLN A 572 31.97 5.40 -13.65
N ALA A 573 33.06 6.08 -13.94
CA ALA A 573 33.45 7.29 -13.21
C ALA A 573 32.33 8.33 -13.33
N ASN A 574 31.59 8.54 -12.24
CA ASN A 574 30.69 9.68 -12.11
C ASN A 574 31.51 10.87 -11.63
N GLU A 575 31.28 12.06 -12.24
CA GLU A 575 31.94 13.31 -11.87
C GLU A 575 31.85 13.70 -10.39
N ASP A 576 31.06 13.00 -9.58
CA ASP A 576 30.83 13.26 -8.14
C ASP A 576 31.63 12.34 -7.18
N MET A 577 32.41 11.38 -7.71
CA MET A 577 33.25 10.50 -6.88
C MET A 577 34.66 10.38 -7.41
N ASP A 578 35.63 10.64 -6.54
CA ASP A 578 37.09 10.52 -6.80
C ASP A 578 37.61 9.07 -7.02
N GLU A 579 36.71 8.07 -6.94
CA GLU A 579 37.06 6.68 -7.25
C GLU A 579 36.83 6.40 -8.73
N GLY A 580 37.91 6.43 -9.48
CA GLY A 580 37.92 6.00 -10.89
C GLY A 580 37.45 4.55 -11.05
N ALA A 581 36.83 4.23 -12.18
CA ALA A 581 36.47 2.87 -12.54
C ALA A 581 37.73 1.98 -12.53
N ASP A 582 37.96 1.30 -11.41
CA ASP A 582 39.03 0.35 -11.23
C ASP A 582 38.65 -0.97 -11.93
N GLU A 583 39.65 -1.64 -12.55
CA GLU A 583 39.48 -2.95 -13.18
C GLU A 583 38.85 -3.95 -12.20
N HIS A 584 39.21 -3.88 -10.94
CA HIS A 584 38.63 -4.68 -9.85
C HIS A 584 37.13 -4.48 -9.64
N SER A 585 36.62 -3.25 -9.75
CA SER A 585 35.17 -2.95 -9.65
C SER A 585 34.38 -3.56 -10.80
N ARG A 586 34.92 -3.65 -12.00
CA ARG A 586 34.28 -4.30 -13.16
C ARG A 586 34.22 -5.80 -12.98
N GLU A 587 35.33 -6.44 -12.58
CA GLU A 587 35.38 -7.88 -12.29
C GLU A 587 34.39 -8.27 -11.18
N LEU A 588 34.29 -7.47 -10.13
CA LEU A 588 33.32 -7.69 -9.06
C LEU A 588 31.88 -7.64 -9.59
N LEU A 589 31.55 -6.64 -10.41
CA LEU A 589 30.18 -6.52 -10.96
C LEU A 589 29.85 -7.68 -11.91
N GLU A 590 30.78 -8.11 -12.76
CA GLU A 590 30.60 -9.27 -13.65
C GLU A 590 30.37 -10.55 -12.85
N ARG A 591 31.10 -10.76 -11.75
CA ARG A 591 30.88 -11.88 -10.82
C ARG A 591 29.48 -11.81 -10.18
N CYS A 592 29.06 -10.65 -9.71
CA CYS A 592 27.72 -10.47 -9.16
C CYS A 592 26.62 -10.76 -10.22
N MET A 593 26.84 -10.39 -11.49
CA MET A 593 25.90 -10.70 -12.58
C MET A 593 25.85 -12.18 -12.92
N GLU A 594 26.98 -12.91 -12.85
CA GLU A 594 27.00 -14.36 -13.06
C GLU A 594 26.30 -15.10 -11.90
N ASP A 595 26.53 -14.71 -10.65
CA ASP A 595 25.80 -15.25 -9.49
C ASP A 595 24.29 -14.94 -9.60
N TYR A 596 23.92 -13.76 -10.07
CA TYR A 596 22.53 -13.39 -10.34
C TYR A 596 21.88 -14.28 -11.40
N TYR A 597 22.64 -14.65 -12.45
CA TYR A 597 22.18 -15.62 -13.45
C TYR A 597 21.90 -16.98 -12.83
N GLN A 598 22.71 -17.44 -11.88
CA GLN A 598 22.45 -18.70 -11.17
C GLN A 598 21.16 -18.63 -10.32
N LEU A 599 20.86 -17.47 -9.73
CA LEU A 599 19.67 -17.30 -8.89
C LEU A 599 18.37 -17.17 -9.71
N PHE A 600 18.42 -16.49 -10.87
CA PHE A 600 17.21 -16.06 -11.59
C PHE A 600 17.15 -16.51 -13.07
N GLY A 601 18.18 -17.17 -13.59
CA GLY A 601 18.20 -17.70 -14.95
C GLY A 601 18.32 -16.68 -16.09
N GLN A 602 18.58 -15.41 -15.77
CA GLN A 602 18.73 -14.33 -16.77
C GLN A 602 20.16 -13.80 -16.78
N ARG A 603 20.82 -13.87 -17.94
CA ARG A 603 22.23 -13.49 -18.09
C ARG A 603 22.36 -12.03 -18.54
N TYR A 604 23.20 -11.29 -17.84
CA TYR A 604 23.54 -9.89 -18.14
C TYR A 604 25.05 -9.72 -18.28
N THR A 605 25.45 -8.63 -18.95
CA THR A 605 26.84 -8.20 -19.15
C THR A 605 26.96 -6.72 -18.84
N LEU A 606 28.18 -6.20 -18.75
CA LEU A 606 28.39 -4.75 -18.58
C LEU A 606 27.73 -3.91 -19.67
N GLU A 607 27.64 -4.43 -20.91
CA GLU A 607 26.94 -3.76 -22.00
C GLU A 607 25.42 -3.71 -21.79
N THR A 608 24.86 -4.70 -21.08
CA THR A 608 23.43 -4.78 -20.77
C THR A 608 23.13 -4.37 -19.30
N PHE A 609 23.99 -3.57 -18.69
CA PHE A 609 23.85 -3.10 -17.31
C PHE A 609 22.50 -2.44 -17.02
N ASP A 610 21.98 -1.63 -17.94
CA ASP A 610 20.66 -1.02 -17.79
C ASP A 610 19.53 -2.06 -17.70
N ALA A 611 19.63 -3.17 -18.46
CA ALA A 611 18.66 -4.26 -18.37
C ALA A 611 18.78 -5.01 -17.03
N TYR A 612 20.00 -5.25 -16.54
CA TYR A 612 20.26 -5.81 -15.22
C TYR A 612 19.63 -4.95 -14.11
N ARG A 613 19.87 -3.65 -14.13
CA ARG A 613 19.27 -2.68 -13.21
C ARG A 613 17.74 -2.72 -13.23
N LYS A 614 17.14 -2.75 -14.43
CA LYS A 614 15.68 -2.81 -14.62
C LYS A 614 15.09 -4.11 -14.09
N ASP A 615 15.76 -5.24 -14.26
CA ASP A 615 15.28 -6.53 -13.74
C ASP A 615 15.35 -6.58 -12.21
N ILE A 616 16.46 -6.14 -11.59
CA ILE A 616 16.54 -6.00 -10.13
C ILE A 616 15.41 -5.12 -9.61
N ALA A 617 15.16 -3.96 -10.24
CA ALA A 617 14.09 -3.05 -9.85
C ALA A 617 12.70 -3.71 -9.91
N LYS A 618 12.44 -4.56 -10.92
CA LYS A 618 11.20 -5.34 -11.03
C LYS A 618 11.08 -6.33 -9.88
N ARG A 619 12.13 -7.09 -9.56
CA ARG A 619 12.13 -8.10 -8.50
C ARG A 619 12.01 -7.52 -7.10
N LEU A 620 12.37 -6.26 -6.89
CA LEU A 620 12.11 -5.53 -5.66
C LEU A 620 10.68 -4.94 -5.57
N LYS A 621 9.99 -4.79 -6.72
CA LYS A 621 8.65 -4.17 -6.80
C LYS A 621 7.51 -5.18 -6.91
N GLN A 622 7.71 -6.28 -7.62
CA GLN A 622 6.65 -7.21 -8.04
C GLN A 622 6.72 -8.50 -7.22
N LYS A 623 5.65 -8.79 -6.50
CA LYS A 623 5.54 -9.99 -5.63
C LYS A 623 5.24 -11.29 -6.39
N ASP A 624 4.85 -11.20 -7.65
CA ASP A 624 4.60 -12.31 -8.57
C ASP A 624 5.87 -12.88 -9.22
N LEU A 625 7.00 -12.19 -9.08
CA LEU A 625 8.31 -12.65 -9.52
C LEU A 625 9.15 -13.17 -8.35
N PRO A 626 10.10 -14.10 -8.59
CA PRO A 626 11.10 -14.44 -7.59
C PRO A 626 11.85 -13.18 -7.15
N GLN A 627 11.69 -12.79 -5.88
CA GLN A 627 12.24 -11.54 -5.35
C GLN A 627 13.72 -11.66 -5.03
N VAL A 628 14.39 -10.50 -4.98
CA VAL A 628 15.70 -10.33 -4.33
C VAL A 628 15.43 -10.05 -2.85
N ASP A 629 15.94 -10.86 -1.95
CA ASP A 629 15.71 -10.72 -0.51
C ASP A 629 16.54 -9.56 0.05
N ILE A 630 17.82 -9.49 -0.28
CA ILE A 630 18.72 -8.37 0.09
C ILE A 630 19.47 -7.87 -1.13
N LEU A 631 19.39 -6.57 -1.40
CA LEU A 631 20.18 -5.90 -2.43
C LEU A 631 21.29 -5.05 -1.79
N LEU A 632 22.55 -5.41 -2.03
CA LEU A 632 23.72 -4.63 -1.62
C LEU A 632 23.95 -3.47 -2.57
N VAL A 633 24.11 -2.27 -2.01
CA VAL A 633 24.29 -1.03 -2.78
C VAL A 633 25.30 -0.10 -2.13
N VAL A 634 25.95 0.75 -2.95
CA VAL A 634 26.73 1.87 -2.42
C VAL A 634 25.89 3.15 -2.41
N ASN A 635 25.39 3.60 -3.56
CA ASN A 635 24.55 4.79 -3.69
C ASN A 635 23.31 4.56 -4.53
N MET A 636 23.35 3.58 -5.44
CA MET A 636 22.21 3.25 -6.30
C MET A 636 21.03 2.78 -5.46
N PHE A 637 19.82 3.07 -5.90
CA PHE A 637 18.54 2.76 -5.23
C PHE A 637 18.28 3.51 -3.90
N LEU A 638 19.27 4.16 -3.29
CA LEU A 638 19.06 4.98 -2.09
C LEU A 638 18.27 6.28 -2.38
N THR A 639 18.30 6.74 -3.64
CA THR A 639 17.57 7.94 -4.07
C THR A 639 16.78 7.65 -5.34
N GLY A 640 15.56 8.19 -5.45
CA GLY A 640 14.73 8.08 -6.66
C GLY A 640 14.02 6.74 -6.87
N PHE A 641 14.33 5.69 -6.14
CA PHE A 641 13.69 4.38 -6.27
C PHE A 641 12.44 4.28 -5.39
N ASP A 642 11.37 3.72 -5.95
CA ASP A 642 10.11 3.49 -5.25
C ASP A 642 9.66 2.03 -5.38
N ALA A 643 9.52 1.34 -4.23
CA ALA A 643 9.06 -0.04 -4.15
C ALA A 643 8.26 -0.23 -2.86
N LYS A 644 6.99 -0.60 -2.97
CA LYS A 644 6.12 -0.87 -1.82
C LYS A 644 6.61 -2.06 -0.98
N PRO A 645 7.10 -3.17 -1.59
CA PRO A 645 7.61 -4.31 -0.83
C PRO A 645 8.93 -4.04 -0.09
N LEU A 646 9.65 -2.98 -0.41
CA LEU A 646 10.90 -2.64 0.28
C LEU A 646 10.58 -2.13 1.69
N ASN A 647 10.87 -2.95 2.70
CA ASN A 647 10.56 -2.68 4.12
C ASN A 647 11.80 -2.30 4.92
N THR A 648 12.94 -2.91 4.64
CA THR A 648 14.11 -2.86 5.52
C THR A 648 15.30 -2.20 4.82
N LEU A 649 15.99 -1.33 5.56
CA LEU A 649 17.28 -0.77 5.19
C LEU A 649 18.32 -1.13 6.23
N TYR A 650 19.25 -1.99 5.87
CA TYR A 650 20.49 -2.20 6.60
C TYR A 650 21.49 -1.11 6.20
N LEU A 651 22.15 -0.49 7.18
CA LEU A 651 22.99 0.67 6.94
C LEU A 651 24.35 0.51 7.62
N ASP A 652 25.39 0.31 6.84
CA ASP A 652 26.79 0.39 7.27
C ASP A 652 27.52 1.53 6.53
N LYS A 653 26.91 2.72 6.60
CA LYS A 653 27.39 3.93 5.93
C LYS A 653 26.97 5.15 6.70
N ASN A 654 27.86 6.13 6.77
CA ASN A 654 27.54 7.44 7.34
C ASN A 654 26.76 8.27 6.34
N LEU A 655 25.45 8.40 6.55
CA LEU A 655 24.57 9.28 5.80
C LEU A 655 24.22 10.50 6.64
N ILE A 656 24.20 11.67 6.00
CA ILE A 656 23.89 12.93 6.65
C ILE A 656 22.80 13.69 5.89
N TRP A 657 22.03 14.51 6.59
CA TRP A 657 21.03 15.43 6.04
C TRP A 657 20.08 14.77 5.02
N HIS A 658 20.04 15.31 3.80
CA HIS A 658 19.15 14.88 2.75
C HIS A 658 19.37 13.41 2.32
N SER A 659 20.64 12.94 2.30
CA SER A 659 20.97 11.56 1.92
C SER A 659 20.39 10.55 2.91
N LEU A 660 20.41 10.87 4.21
CA LEU A 660 19.83 10.04 5.26
C LEU A 660 18.31 9.95 5.13
N VAL A 661 17.63 11.09 5.05
CA VAL A 661 16.16 11.11 4.95
C VAL A 661 15.68 10.45 3.66
N GLN A 662 16.40 10.61 2.55
CA GLN A 662 16.06 9.96 1.30
C GLN A 662 16.24 8.44 1.35
N ALA A 663 17.31 7.94 1.97
CA ALA A 663 17.53 6.50 2.14
C ALA A 663 16.44 5.88 3.05
N TYR A 664 16.17 6.49 4.20
CA TYR A 664 15.10 6.06 5.11
C TYR A 664 13.75 6.01 4.38
N SER A 665 13.44 7.05 3.62
CA SER A 665 12.19 7.15 2.88
C SER A 665 12.01 6.10 1.76
N ARG A 666 12.98 5.20 1.53
CA ARG A 666 12.78 4.03 0.66
C ARG A 666 11.91 2.97 1.32
N THR A 667 11.99 2.85 2.65
CA THR A 667 11.32 1.80 3.41
C THR A 667 9.90 2.14 3.86
N ASN A 668 9.52 3.40 3.89
CA ASN A 668 8.29 3.88 4.53
C ASN A 668 7.06 3.98 3.61
N ARG A 669 7.05 3.28 2.49
CA ARG A 669 5.88 3.22 1.60
C ARG A 669 4.77 2.37 2.22
N VAL A 670 3.55 2.88 2.19
CA VAL A 670 2.36 2.12 2.55
C VAL A 670 2.16 0.99 1.53
N ASP A 671 2.01 -0.22 2.02
CA ASP A 671 1.68 -1.40 1.21
C ASP A 671 0.44 -2.06 1.81
N LYS A 672 0.56 -3.23 2.42
CA LYS A 672 -0.50 -3.91 3.16
C LYS A 672 -0.50 -3.52 4.64
N VAL A 673 -1.55 -3.90 5.35
CA VAL A 673 -1.69 -3.69 6.81
C VAL A 673 -0.52 -4.33 7.59
N THR A 674 0.06 -5.40 7.05
CA THR A 674 1.22 -6.11 7.61
C THR A 674 2.50 -5.27 7.64
N LYS A 675 2.62 -4.24 6.80
CA LYS A 675 3.73 -3.28 6.80
C LYS A 675 3.37 -2.06 7.64
N GLN A 676 3.77 -2.04 8.89
CA GLN A 676 3.41 -0.98 9.85
C GLN A 676 4.36 0.21 9.86
N PHE A 677 5.63 0.00 9.54
CA PHE A 677 6.68 1.02 9.53
C PHE A 677 7.82 0.63 8.59
N GLY A 678 8.69 1.59 8.27
CA GLY A 678 9.94 1.33 7.61
C GLY A 678 11.00 0.93 8.63
N GLN A 679 11.63 -0.24 8.46
CA GLN A 679 12.65 -0.76 9.34
C GLN A 679 14.04 -0.28 8.92
N ILE A 680 14.77 0.32 9.85
CA ILE A 680 16.15 0.76 9.65
C ILE A 680 17.02 0.05 10.69
N VAL A 681 18.03 -0.65 10.26
CA VAL A 681 19.01 -1.28 11.14
C VAL A 681 20.38 -0.70 10.78
N THR A 682 20.97 0.07 11.68
CA THR A 682 22.25 0.71 11.44
C THR A 682 23.37 0.10 12.28
N PHE A 683 24.48 -0.17 11.63
CA PHE A 683 25.71 -0.70 12.22
C PHE A 683 26.74 0.40 12.51
N ARG A 684 26.29 1.68 12.44
CA ARG A 684 27.06 2.85 12.80
C ARG A 684 26.24 3.76 13.71
N ASN A 685 26.91 4.48 14.61
CA ASN A 685 26.24 5.44 15.49
C ASN A 685 25.95 6.75 14.76
N ILE A 686 24.88 6.78 14.01
CA ILE A 686 24.43 7.96 13.24
C ILE A 686 23.30 8.73 13.94
N LYS A 687 22.99 8.42 15.21
CA LYS A 687 21.84 8.98 15.94
C LYS A 687 21.82 10.50 15.91
N LYS A 688 22.94 11.16 16.19
CA LYS A 688 23.03 12.63 16.18
C LYS A 688 22.64 13.21 14.81
N TRP A 689 23.20 12.67 13.73
CA TRP A 689 22.91 13.14 12.37
C TRP A 689 21.48 12.84 11.95
N GLN A 690 20.93 11.72 12.42
CA GLN A 690 19.54 11.38 12.21
C GLN A 690 18.62 12.40 12.88
N ASP A 691 18.82 12.69 14.17
CA ASP A 691 17.98 13.61 14.92
C ASP A 691 18.04 15.03 14.31
N GLU A 692 19.24 15.48 13.93
CA GLU A 692 19.43 16.76 13.25
C GLU A 692 18.73 16.80 11.87
N ALA A 693 18.85 15.74 11.05
CA ALA A 693 18.25 15.66 9.73
C ALA A 693 16.70 15.59 9.83
N LEU A 694 16.19 14.75 10.70
CA LEU A 694 14.75 14.62 10.87
C LEU A 694 14.13 15.91 11.41
N THR A 695 14.73 16.56 12.39
CA THR A 695 14.30 17.89 12.86
C THR A 695 14.28 18.93 11.74
N LEU A 696 15.34 18.97 10.92
CA LEU A 696 15.43 19.93 9.82
C LEU A 696 14.33 19.76 8.76
N PHE A 697 13.96 18.52 8.44
CA PHE A 697 13.00 18.23 7.38
C PHE A 697 11.56 17.99 7.87
N SER A 698 11.34 17.96 9.19
CA SER A 698 9.99 17.89 9.78
C SER A 698 9.46 19.24 10.24
N GLY A 699 10.30 20.30 10.32
CA GLY A 699 9.93 21.66 10.72
C GLY A 699 9.46 21.74 12.18
N ASP A 700 10.35 21.83 13.13
CA ASP A 700 10.09 22.01 14.59
C ASP A 700 9.14 20.96 15.23
N GLY A 701 8.94 19.83 14.57
CA GLY A 701 8.13 18.70 15.08
C GLY A 701 8.87 17.89 16.14
N ASP A 702 8.11 17.25 17.05
CA ASP A 702 8.66 16.28 17.99
C ASP A 702 9.22 15.06 17.20
N PRO A 703 10.44 14.58 17.48
CA PRO A 703 10.98 13.33 16.91
C PRO A 703 10.02 12.15 16.98
N ASN A 704 9.20 12.06 18.01
CA ASN A 704 8.21 11.01 18.20
C ASN A 704 7.04 11.03 17.18
N GLU A 705 6.91 12.09 16.40
CA GLU A 705 5.91 12.14 15.31
C GLU A 705 6.32 11.29 14.11
N TYR A 706 7.62 11.01 13.91
CA TYR A 706 8.16 10.30 12.75
C TYR A 706 9.01 9.07 13.06
N LEU A 707 9.53 8.96 14.29
CA LEU A 707 10.18 7.76 14.80
C LEU A 707 9.22 6.96 15.67
N LEU A 708 9.40 5.65 15.70
CA LEU A 708 8.86 4.80 16.76
C LEU A 708 9.73 5.01 18.00
N GLU A 709 9.10 4.87 19.16
CA GLU A 709 9.79 4.82 20.44
C GLU A 709 10.69 3.57 20.54
N ASP A 710 11.54 3.52 21.53
CA ASP A 710 12.39 2.37 21.79
C ASP A 710 11.60 1.15 22.30
N TYR A 711 12.23 -0.01 22.29
CA TYR A 711 11.64 -1.25 22.78
C TYR A 711 11.11 -1.14 24.22
N ASP A 712 11.90 -0.53 25.11
CA ASP A 712 11.54 -0.41 26.53
C ASP A 712 10.32 0.49 26.76
N TYR A 713 10.08 1.44 25.86
CA TYR A 713 8.83 2.22 25.84
C TYR A 713 7.64 1.31 25.52
N TYR A 714 7.72 0.46 24.52
CA TYR A 714 6.62 -0.44 24.16
C TYR A 714 6.41 -1.54 25.21
N VAL A 715 7.45 -2.04 25.87
CA VAL A 715 7.30 -2.92 27.05
C VAL A 715 6.53 -2.22 28.16
N ARG A 716 6.90 -0.97 28.50
CA ARG A 716 6.14 -0.17 29.47
C ARG A 716 4.70 0.08 29.02
N GLN A 717 4.49 0.32 27.74
CA GLN A 717 3.15 0.51 27.17
C GLN A 717 2.29 -0.75 27.29
N TRP A 718 2.84 -1.92 27.03
CA TRP A 718 2.21 -3.22 27.25
C TRP A 718 1.78 -3.38 28.71
N ILE A 719 2.68 -3.16 29.65
CA ILE A 719 2.42 -3.23 31.09
C ILE A 719 1.30 -2.25 31.50
N ASN A 720 1.26 -1.04 30.93
CA ASN A 720 0.26 -0.03 31.25
C ASN A 720 -1.12 -0.30 30.61
N GLN A 721 -1.19 -1.04 29.54
CA GLN A 721 -2.44 -1.39 28.85
C GLN A 721 -3.16 -2.58 29.50
N GLU A 722 -2.43 -3.53 30.05
CA GLU A 722 -2.99 -4.73 30.68
C GLU A 722 -4.03 -4.43 31.77
N PRO A 723 -3.83 -3.50 32.71
CA PRO A 723 -4.85 -3.19 33.72
C PRO A 723 -6.17 -2.70 33.13
N THR A 724 -6.17 -2.12 31.92
CA THR A 724 -7.39 -1.70 31.24
C THR A 724 -8.18 -2.92 30.78
N LEU A 725 -7.50 -3.93 30.24
CA LEU A 725 -8.11 -5.19 29.83
C LEU A 725 -8.62 -5.95 31.09
N ARG A 726 -7.81 -6.05 32.12
CA ARG A 726 -8.18 -6.76 33.39
C ARG A 726 -9.33 -6.12 34.16
N LYS A 727 -9.60 -4.84 33.97
CA LYS A 727 -10.81 -4.20 34.55
C LYS A 727 -12.10 -4.68 33.86
N ILE A 728 -12.00 -5.11 32.61
CA ILE A 728 -13.15 -5.60 31.84
C ILE A 728 -13.29 -7.11 32.06
N THR A 729 -12.15 -7.82 32.03
CA THR A 729 -12.06 -9.28 32.14
C THR A 729 -10.90 -9.65 33.06
N SER A 730 -11.17 -10.20 34.22
CA SER A 730 -10.12 -10.55 35.23
C SER A 730 -9.26 -11.72 34.75
N ALA A 731 -9.87 -12.67 34.03
CA ALA A 731 -9.23 -13.85 33.46
C ALA A 731 -9.68 -14.07 32.00
N VAL A 732 -9.01 -14.96 31.30
CA VAL A 732 -9.33 -15.30 29.88
C VAL A 732 -10.77 -15.83 29.76
N GLU A 733 -11.22 -16.63 30.72
CA GLU A 733 -12.55 -17.22 30.74
C GLU A 733 -13.66 -16.16 30.89
N ASP A 734 -13.37 -15.07 31.63
CA ASP A 734 -14.34 -13.99 31.84
C ASP A 734 -14.66 -13.27 30.51
N ALA A 735 -13.70 -13.21 29.56
CA ALA A 735 -13.92 -12.64 28.27
C ALA A 735 -15.02 -13.36 27.46
N GLY A 736 -15.23 -14.66 27.73
CA GLY A 736 -16.33 -15.45 27.16
C GLY A 736 -17.69 -15.24 27.78
N GLN A 737 -17.73 -14.57 28.94
CA GLN A 737 -18.96 -14.37 29.72
C GLN A 737 -19.55 -12.96 29.56
N LEU A 738 -18.92 -12.09 28.76
CA LEU A 738 -19.41 -10.73 28.46
C LEU A 738 -20.79 -10.82 27.78
N LYS A 739 -21.77 -10.07 28.32
CA LYS A 739 -23.17 -10.16 27.90
C LYS A 739 -23.69 -8.87 27.27
N SER A 740 -23.13 -7.73 27.65
CA SER A 740 -23.56 -6.45 27.12
C SER A 740 -22.71 -6.02 25.93
N GLU A 741 -23.33 -5.33 24.99
CA GLU A 741 -22.68 -4.76 23.81
C GLU A 741 -21.54 -3.82 24.21
N ASP A 742 -21.73 -3.02 25.26
CA ASP A 742 -20.73 -2.07 25.78
C ASP A 742 -19.51 -2.78 26.38
N GLU A 743 -19.70 -3.87 27.13
CA GLU A 743 -18.59 -4.67 27.70
C GLU A 743 -17.77 -5.31 26.58
N ILE A 744 -18.43 -5.92 25.60
CA ILE A 744 -17.78 -6.54 24.43
C ILE A 744 -16.99 -5.48 23.65
N ARG A 745 -17.58 -4.31 23.44
CA ARG A 745 -16.91 -3.18 22.77
C ARG A 745 -15.67 -2.72 23.53
N MET A 746 -15.76 -2.53 24.83
CA MET A 746 -14.62 -2.14 25.67
C MET A 746 -13.51 -3.20 25.63
N PHE A 747 -13.86 -4.49 25.69
CA PHE A 747 -12.91 -5.58 25.56
C PHE A 747 -12.18 -5.55 24.21
N ILE A 748 -12.92 -5.44 23.10
CA ILE A 748 -12.36 -5.39 21.74
C ILE A 748 -11.36 -4.22 21.61
N ILE A 749 -11.72 -3.04 22.13
CA ILE A 749 -10.85 -1.84 22.06
C ILE A 749 -9.58 -2.05 22.89
N ALA A 750 -9.72 -2.55 24.13
CA ALA A 750 -8.59 -2.77 25.03
C ALA A 750 -7.63 -3.84 24.48
N PHE A 751 -8.16 -4.99 24.06
CA PHE A 751 -7.35 -6.06 23.47
C PHE A 751 -6.66 -5.61 22.18
N ARG A 752 -7.36 -4.91 21.29
CA ARG A 752 -6.79 -4.36 20.04
C ARG A 752 -5.60 -3.43 20.32
N SER A 753 -5.68 -2.62 21.37
CA SER A 753 -4.57 -1.73 21.77
C SER A 753 -3.33 -2.54 22.16
N MET A 754 -3.49 -3.59 22.96
CA MET A 754 -2.41 -4.48 23.36
C MET A 754 -1.83 -5.24 22.16
N ALA A 755 -2.69 -5.79 21.29
CA ALA A 755 -2.26 -6.51 20.10
C ALA A 755 -1.41 -5.64 19.15
N LYS A 756 -1.73 -4.35 19.01
CA LYS A 756 -0.90 -3.39 18.25
C LYS A 756 0.47 -3.19 18.89
N THR A 757 0.52 -3.05 20.21
CA THR A 757 1.80 -2.90 20.94
C THR A 757 2.67 -4.15 20.79
N LEU A 758 2.10 -5.34 20.94
CA LEU A 758 2.82 -6.61 20.73
C LEU A 758 3.35 -6.74 19.29
N ALA A 759 2.53 -6.41 18.32
CA ALA A 759 2.94 -6.43 16.92
C ALA A 759 4.16 -5.54 16.65
N THR A 760 4.22 -4.37 17.29
CA THR A 760 5.40 -3.50 17.23
C THR A 760 6.59 -4.10 17.96
N LEU A 761 6.41 -4.65 19.17
CA LEU A 761 7.48 -5.29 19.95
C LEU A 761 8.14 -6.44 19.21
N ARG A 762 7.35 -7.30 18.57
CA ARG A 762 7.85 -8.46 17.80
C ARG A 762 8.77 -8.10 16.62
N THR A 763 8.84 -6.84 16.23
CA THR A 763 9.72 -6.39 15.15
C THR A 763 11.11 -5.99 15.62
N PHE A 764 11.32 -5.82 16.90
CA PHE A 764 12.63 -5.53 17.47
C PHE A 764 13.46 -6.82 17.61
N SER A 765 14.74 -6.77 17.25
CA SER A 765 15.66 -7.91 17.35
C SER A 765 15.78 -8.49 18.76
N LYS A 766 15.65 -7.61 19.77
CA LYS A 766 15.73 -8.02 21.20
C LYS A 766 14.40 -8.48 21.80
N PHE A 767 13.35 -8.72 20.96
CA PHE A 767 12.05 -9.14 21.48
C PHE A 767 12.16 -10.51 22.20
N ASP A 768 11.70 -10.52 23.45
CA ASP A 768 11.52 -11.72 24.25
C ASP A 768 10.17 -11.67 24.97
N TRP A 769 9.43 -12.79 24.97
CA TRP A 769 8.19 -12.89 25.71
C TRP A 769 8.40 -12.82 27.23
N GLU A 770 9.58 -13.16 27.75
CA GLU A 770 9.89 -13.04 29.17
C GLU A 770 9.76 -11.60 29.68
N ASP A 771 10.08 -10.61 28.86
CA ASP A 771 9.91 -9.19 29.19
C ASP A 771 8.43 -8.78 29.39
N LEU A 772 7.51 -9.49 28.75
CA LEU A 772 6.06 -9.22 28.78
C LEU A 772 5.33 -10.07 29.80
N ALA A 773 5.88 -11.24 30.17
CA ALA A 773 5.29 -12.22 31.06
C ALA A 773 5.09 -11.70 32.49
N VAL A 774 5.69 -10.54 32.84
CA VAL A 774 5.47 -9.85 34.12
C VAL A 774 3.99 -9.54 34.39
N VAL A 775 3.21 -9.27 33.32
CA VAL A 775 1.77 -8.94 33.42
C VAL A 775 0.87 -9.89 32.65
N MET A 776 1.35 -10.43 31.51
CA MET A 776 0.60 -11.36 30.68
C MET A 776 1.58 -12.21 29.84
N ASN A 777 1.51 -13.51 29.97
CA ASN A 777 2.31 -14.43 29.18
C ASN A 777 1.69 -14.69 27.81
N GLU A 778 2.41 -15.37 26.91
CA GLU A 778 1.97 -15.68 25.56
C GLU A 778 0.64 -16.45 25.53
N GLU A 779 0.48 -17.39 26.43
CA GLU A 779 -0.67 -18.28 26.49
C GLU A 779 -1.95 -17.53 26.89
N GLU A 780 -1.87 -16.63 27.88
CA GLU A 780 -2.98 -15.75 28.25
C GLU A 780 -3.35 -14.80 27.11
N TYR A 781 -2.35 -14.24 26.44
CA TYR A 781 -2.58 -13.39 25.26
C TYR A 781 -3.33 -14.14 24.16
N GLU A 782 -2.90 -15.35 23.82
CA GLU A 782 -3.56 -16.18 22.81
C GLU A 782 -4.99 -16.57 23.24
N GLY A 783 -5.23 -16.77 24.52
CA GLY A 783 -6.56 -16.97 25.05
C GLY A 783 -7.49 -15.76 24.84
N PHE A 784 -7.04 -14.54 25.16
CA PHE A 784 -7.80 -13.32 24.88
C PHE A 784 -7.97 -13.05 23.38
N LYS A 785 -6.97 -13.39 22.58
CA LYS A 785 -7.04 -13.32 21.12
C LYS A 785 -8.14 -14.21 20.57
N SER A 786 -8.31 -15.40 21.09
CA SER A 786 -9.37 -16.31 20.68
C SER A 786 -10.75 -15.70 20.92
N TRP A 787 -10.97 -15.07 22.07
CA TRP A 787 -12.22 -14.38 22.36
C TRP A 787 -12.44 -13.15 21.48
N TYR A 788 -11.39 -12.38 21.21
CA TYR A 788 -11.45 -11.27 20.27
C TYR A 788 -11.90 -11.73 18.87
N LEU A 789 -11.31 -12.82 18.35
CA LEU A 789 -11.68 -13.39 17.06
C LEU A 789 -13.10 -13.97 17.06
N TYR A 790 -13.52 -14.58 18.15
CA TYR A 790 -14.90 -15.05 18.34
C TYR A 790 -15.92 -13.90 18.15
N TYR A 791 -15.73 -12.79 18.86
CA TYR A 791 -16.61 -11.64 18.75
C TYR A 791 -16.59 -11.02 17.35
N LYS A 792 -15.42 -10.97 16.73
CA LYS A 792 -15.27 -10.51 15.35
C LYS A 792 -16.13 -11.33 14.37
N ASP A 793 -16.12 -12.64 14.45
CA ASP A 793 -16.86 -13.50 13.54
C ASP A 793 -18.38 -13.47 13.80
N GLN A 794 -18.81 -13.17 15.03
CA GLN A 794 -20.24 -13.05 15.33
C GLN A 794 -20.84 -11.76 14.75
N GLY A 795 -20.08 -10.69 14.64
CA GLY A 795 -20.55 -9.40 14.10
C GLY A 795 -21.03 -9.42 12.65
N GLY A 796 -20.65 -10.46 11.88
CA GLY A 796 -21.06 -10.63 10.49
C GLY A 796 -22.24 -11.61 10.25
N LYS A 797 -22.83 -12.19 11.30
CA LYS A 797 -23.89 -13.19 11.18
C LYS A 797 -25.28 -12.55 11.35
N PRO A 798 -26.32 -13.05 10.64
CA PRO A 798 -27.68 -12.49 10.69
C PRO A 798 -28.32 -12.56 12.08
N GLU A 799 -27.99 -13.57 12.89
CA GLU A 799 -28.48 -13.76 14.25
C GLU A 799 -27.31 -14.20 15.16
N PRO A 800 -26.53 -13.26 15.69
CA PRO A 800 -25.45 -13.60 16.61
C PRO A 800 -26.02 -14.13 17.94
N LYS A 801 -25.40 -15.17 18.48
CA LYS A 801 -25.76 -15.73 19.79
C LYS A 801 -25.43 -14.80 20.94
N VAL A 802 -24.50 -13.89 20.72
CA VAL A 802 -24.06 -12.85 21.67
C VAL A 802 -24.18 -11.52 20.97
N PRO A 803 -24.74 -10.47 21.61
CA PRO A 803 -24.78 -9.14 21.02
C PRO A 803 -23.36 -8.63 20.78
N VAL A 804 -23.01 -8.46 19.51
CA VAL A 804 -21.72 -7.90 19.09
C VAL A 804 -21.98 -6.57 18.43
N PRO A 805 -21.29 -5.51 18.82
CA PRO A 805 -21.44 -4.20 18.22
C PRO A 805 -21.17 -4.25 16.72
N VAL A 806 -22.17 -3.92 15.92
CA VAL A 806 -22.06 -3.89 14.45
C VAL A 806 -21.08 -2.82 13.99
N ASP A 807 -20.78 -1.88 14.86
CA ASP A 807 -19.99 -0.66 14.64
C ASP A 807 -18.53 -0.75 15.11
N VAL A 808 -18.09 -1.91 15.61
CA VAL A 808 -16.69 -2.08 16.04
C VAL A 808 -15.79 -2.36 14.85
N ASP A 809 -14.74 -1.57 14.71
CA ASP A 809 -13.70 -1.80 13.74
C ASP A 809 -12.75 -2.92 14.18
N PHE A 810 -12.87 -4.08 13.53
CA PHE A 810 -11.96 -5.21 13.73
C PHE A 810 -10.71 -5.10 12.85
N ASP A 811 -10.02 -3.99 12.92
CA ASP A 811 -8.88 -3.64 12.09
C ASP A 811 -7.58 -4.38 12.44
N ILE A 812 -7.65 -5.59 12.96
CA ILE A 812 -6.46 -6.39 13.26
C ILE A 812 -6.41 -7.62 12.36
N GLU A 813 -6.08 -7.45 11.09
CA GLU A 813 -5.56 -8.54 10.25
C GLU A 813 -4.26 -9.13 10.82
N LEU A 814 -3.56 -8.35 11.62
CA LEU A 814 -2.33 -8.68 12.33
C LEU A 814 -2.43 -9.84 13.32
N ILE A 815 -3.63 -10.11 13.83
CA ILE A 815 -3.87 -11.23 14.74
C ILE A 815 -3.96 -12.56 13.99
N ARG A 816 -4.15 -12.55 12.67
CA ARG A 816 -4.29 -13.76 11.84
C ARG A 816 -3.00 -14.48 11.50
N THR A 817 -1.86 -13.97 11.85
CA THR A 817 -0.59 -14.42 11.27
C THR A 817 0.16 -15.44 12.10
N ASP A 818 -0.38 -15.92 13.19
CA ASP A 818 0.36 -16.84 14.00
C ASP A 818 0.15 -18.29 13.62
N ARG A 819 1.24 -19.02 13.78
CA ARG A 819 1.45 -20.42 13.60
C ARG A 819 0.49 -21.26 14.45
N ILE A 820 -0.83 -21.16 14.19
CA ILE A 820 -1.77 -22.14 14.68
C ILE A 820 -1.45 -23.44 13.94
N ASN A 821 -0.61 -24.24 14.53
CA ASN A 821 -0.30 -25.57 14.05
C ASN A 821 -0.89 -26.61 15.02
N VAL A 822 -0.78 -27.89 14.66
CA VAL A 822 -1.27 -28.99 15.49
C VAL A 822 -0.63 -28.97 16.89
N VAL A 823 0.66 -28.60 16.98
CA VAL A 823 1.40 -28.50 18.25
C VAL A 823 0.82 -27.44 19.18
N TYR A 824 0.47 -26.27 18.63
CA TYR A 824 -0.17 -25.19 19.38
C TYR A 824 -1.53 -25.61 19.96
N ILE A 825 -2.40 -26.23 19.14
CA ILE A 825 -3.69 -26.75 19.59
C ILE A 825 -3.51 -27.82 20.68
N LEU A 826 -2.55 -28.72 20.53
CA LEU A 826 -2.29 -29.77 21.53
C LEU A 826 -1.71 -29.21 22.84
N ASN A 827 -0.95 -28.11 22.79
CA ASN A 827 -0.51 -27.41 23.99
C ASN A 827 -1.68 -26.70 24.71
N LEU A 828 -2.61 -26.10 23.97
CA LEU A 828 -3.86 -25.57 24.56
C LEU A 828 -4.66 -26.68 25.26
N LEU A 829 -4.74 -27.85 24.65
CA LEU A 829 -5.36 -29.03 25.23
C LEU A 829 -4.67 -29.47 26.52
N LYS A 830 -3.33 -29.47 26.54
CA LYS A 830 -2.55 -29.87 27.74
C LYS A 830 -2.84 -29.00 28.94
N LYS A 831 -3.00 -27.69 28.71
CA LYS A 831 -3.41 -26.75 29.76
C LYS A 831 -4.84 -26.96 30.22
N ALA A 832 -5.77 -27.13 29.27
CA ALA A 832 -7.17 -27.46 29.61
C ALA A 832 -7.29 -28.74 30.45
N GLN A 833 -6.39 -29.72 30.25
CA GLN A 833 -6.34 -30.94 31.06
C GLN A 833 -5.86 -30.66 32.51
N GLN A 834 -4.84 -29.84 32.67
CA GLN A 834 -4.32 -29.48 34.01
C GLN A 834 -5.36 -28.73 34.83
N ASP A 835 -6.21 -27.90 34.21
CA ASP A 835 -7.30 -27.19 34.84
C ASP A 835 -8.58 -28.04 35.00
N GLY A 836 -8.69 -29.14 34.22
CA GLY A 836 -9.92 -29.92 34.02
C GLY A 836 -10.41 -30.76 35.19
N LYS A 837 -9.61 -31.00 36.28
CA LYS A 837 -10.04 -31.75 37.44
C LYS A 837 -11.19 -31.15 38.23
N ARG A 838 -11.60 -29.92 37.95
CA ARG A 838 -12.68 -29.17 38.63
C ARG A 838 -13.76 -28.69 37.69
N LYS A 839 -13.68 -28.98 36.36
CA LYS A 839 -14.62 -28.46 35.38
C LYS A 839 -15.84 -29.38 35.19
N THR A 840 -17.00 -28.76 35.02
CA THR A 840 -18.26 -29.46 34.66
C THR A 840 -18.21 -29.93 33.19
N GLU A 841 -19.10 -30.84 32.79
CA GLU A 841 -19.20 -31.30 31.38
C GLU A 841 -19.53 -30.15 30.42
N GLU A 842 -20.25 -29.12 30.86
CA GLU A 842 -20.56 -27.92 30.07
C GLU A 842 -19.30 -27.05 29.84
N GLU A 843 -18.45 -26.92 30.84
CA GLU A 843 -17.18 -26.20 30.74
C GLU A 843 -16.18 -26.91 29.82
N LYS A 844 -16.12 -28.25 29.87
CA LYS A 844 -15.32 -29.05 28.96
C LYS A 844 -15.78 -28.92 27.51
N LEU A 845 -17.09 -28.93 27.27
CA LEU A 845 -17.67 -28.71 25.94
C LEU A 845 -17.39 -27.30 25.43
N HIS A 846 -17.34 -26.32 26.33
CA HIS A 846 -16.98 -24.95 25.98
C HIS A 846 -15.52 -24.82 25.54
N ASP A 847 -14.57 -25.44 26.24
CA ASP A 847 -13.16 -25.50 25.86
C ASP A 847 -12.97 -26.16 24.47
N VAL A 848 -13.68 -27.26 24.26
CA VAL A 848 -13.72 -27.96 22.95
C VAL A 848 -14.19 -27.02 21.83
N ASP A 849 -15.25 -26.27 22.07
CA ASP A 849 -15.83 -25.36 21.07
C ASP A 849 -14.85 -24.21 20.74
N LEU A 850 -14.13 -23.70 21.74
CA LEU A 850 -13.08 -22.70 21.57
C LEU A 850 -11.93 -23.22 20.67
N ILE A 851 -11.42 -24.39 20.98
CA ILE A 851 -10.33 -25.03 20.24
C ILE A 851 -10.74 -25.31 18.79
N LEU A 852 -11.95 -25.84 18.59
CA LEU A 852 -12.47 -26.11 17.27
C LEU A 852 -12.64 -24.83 16.42
N ARG A 853 -12.97 -23.70 17.05
CA ARG A 853 -13.04 -22.41 16.35
C ARG A 853 -11.66 -21.90 15.94
N GLU A 854 -10.64 -22.11 16.76
CA GLU A 854 -9.26 -21.79 16.40
C GLU A 854 -8.78 -22.62 15.18
N ILE A 855 -9.13 -23.91 15.16
CA ILE A 855 -8.86 -24.79 14.00
C ILE A 855 -9.54 -24.26 12.74
N GLU A 856 -10.82 -23.87 12.82
CA GLU A 856 -11.56 -23.33 11.67
C GLU A 856 -10.99 -22.01 11.12
N ARG A 857 -10.38 -21.22 12.00
CA ARG A 857 -9.79 -19.92 11.65
C ARG A 857 -8.38 -20.02 11.14
N SER A 858 -7.73 -21.16 11.35
CA SER A 858 -6.37 -21.36 10.89
C SER A 858 -6.30 -21.27 9.37
N ASP A 859 -5.31 -20.54 8.87
CA ASP A 859 -4.96 -20.53 7.45
C ASP A 859 -4.27 -21.83 7.02
N ASN A 860 -3.91 -22.69 7.98
CA ASN A 860 -3.35 -24.01 7.72
C ASN A 860 -4.45 -24.93 7.22
N GLU A 861 -4.45 -25.22 5.92
CA GLU A 861 -5.43 -26.07 5.26
C GLU A 861 -5.40 -27.50 5.83
N SER A 862 -4.24 -28.03 6.13
CA SER A 862 -4.06 -29.35 6.76
C SER A 862 -4.71 -29.41 8.15
N LEU A 863 -4.56 -28.36 8.96
CA LEU A 863 -5.20 -28.29 10.27
C LEU A 863 -6.73 -28.23 10.18
N ARG A 864 -7.26 -27.49 9.20
CA ARG A 864 -8.72 -27.42 8.96
C ARG A 864 -9.29 -28.77 8.52
N LEU A 865 -8.57 -29.51 7.69
CA LEU A 865 -8.95 -30.85 7.26
C LEU A 865 -8.93 -31.85 8.40
N LYS A 866 -8.07 -31.66 9.42
CA LYS A 866 -8.01 -32.48 10.64
C LYS A 866 -9.04 -32.12 11.72
N LYS A 867 -9.85 -31.08 11.51
CA LYS A 867 -10.82 -30.57 12.51
C LYS A 867 -11.70 -31.67 13.09
N ASP A 868 -12.29 -32.52 12.25
CA ASP A 868 -13.21 -33.58 12.72
C ASP A 868 -12.48 -34.66 13.51
N VAL A 869 -11.25 -34.99 13.12
CA VAL A 869 -10.40 -35.96 13.82
C VAL A 869 -10.00 -35.40 15.19
N MET A 870 -9.60 -34.12 15.24
CA MET A 870 -9.28 -33.46 16.51
C MET A 870 -10.51 -33.36 17.43
N LYS A 871 -11.69 -33.01 16.88
CA LYS A 871 -12.94 -33.00 17.62
C LYS A 871 -13.24 -34.36 18.25
N GLN A 872 -13.12 -35.44 17.50
CA GLN A 872 -13.33 -36.78 18.00
C GLN A 872 -12.30 -37.16 19.07
N PHE A 873 -11.02 -36.84 18.85
CA PHE A 873 -9.97 -37.06 19.84
C PHE A 873 -10.28 -36.36 21.18
N ILE A 874 -10.66 -35.08 21.14
CA ILE A 874 -10.97 -34.31 22.34
C ILE A 874 -12.17 -34.92 23.09
N LEU A 875 -13.23 -35.25 22.36
CA LEU A 875 -14.48 -35.78 22.97
C LEU A 875 -14.36 -37.23 23.47
N THR A 876 -13.50 -38.05 22.88
CA THR A 876 -13.48 -39.51 23.16
C THR A 876 -12.24 -40.01 23.90
N ARG A 877 -11.15 -39.30 23.85
CA ARG A 877 -9.87 -39.76 24.37
C ARG A 877 -9.15 -38.76 25.29
N PHE A 878 -9.18 -37.48 24.97
CA PHE A 878 -8.34 -36.47 25.59
C PHE A 878 -8.53 -36.40 27.14
N TYR A 879 -9.77 -36.36 27.62
CA TYR A 879 -10.05 -36.23 29.06
C TYR A 879 -9.77 -37.52 29.85
N ASP A 880 -9.60 -38.65 29.19
CA ASP A 880 -9.27 -39.94 29.80
C ASP A 880 -7.76 -40.21 29.85
N LEU A 881 -6.93 -39.34 29.22
CA LEU A 881 -5.48 -39.51 29.26
C LEU A 881 -4.88 -39.22 30.65
N PRO A 882 -3.84 -39.94 31.06
CA PRO A 882 -3.04 -39.61 32.25
C PRO A 882 -2.46 -38.19 32.18
N GLU A 883 -2.28 -37.51 33.34
CA GLU A 883 -1.70 -36.15 33.36
C GLU A 883 -0.29 -36.02 32.80
N ASP A 884 0.46 -37.08 32.84
CA ASP A 884 1.82 -37.20 32.32
C ASP A 884 1.89 -37.76 30.88
N ALA A 885 0.73 -37.98 30.25
CA ALA A 885 0.69 -38.50 28.86
C ALA A 885 1.25 -37.46 27.88
N ASP A 886 1.99 -37.95 26.87
CA ASP A 886 2.33 -37.15 25.71
C ASP A 886 1.13 -37.03 24.77
N ILE A 887 0.47 -35.87 24.78
CA ILE A 887 -0.73 -35.60 24.02
C ILE A 887 -0.47 -35.70 22.51
N MET A 888 0.75 -35.34 22.05
CA MET A 888 1.13 -35.44 20.65
C MET A 888 1.20 -36.91 20.20
N GLU A 889 1.82 -37.77 21.01
CA GLU A 889 1.92 -39.21 20.74
C GLU A 889 0.51 -39.82 20.76
N ALA A 890 -0.31 -39.50 21.77
CA ALA A 890 -1.69 -39.95 21.88
C ALA A 890 -2.55 -39.54 20.69
N PHE A 891 -2.41 -38.30 20.22
CA PHE A 891 -3.12 -37.80 19.04
C PHE A 891 -2.65 -38.50 17.76
N THR A 892 -1.35 -38.67 17.56
CA THR A 892 -0.78 -39.37 16.40
C THR A 892 -1.26 -40.82 16.34
N GLN A 893 -1.37 -41.50 17.48
CA GLN A 893 -1.91 -42.85 17.55
C GLN A 893 -3.41 -42.87 17.21
N PHE A 894 -4.16 -41.90 17.73
CA PHE A 894 -5.59 -41.76 17.41
C PHE A 894 -5.81 -41.46 15.92
N GLU A 895 -4.99 -40.62 15.28
CA GLU A 895 -5.06 -40.39 13.83
C GLU A 895 -4.88 -41.67 13.03
N LYS A 896 -3.95 -42.51 13.41
CA LYS A 896 -3.74 -43.81 12.74
C LYS A 896 -4.95 -44.75 12.89
N GLU A 897 -5.55 -44.78 14.07
CA GLU A 897 -6.74 -45.58 14.36
C GLU A 897 -7.95 -45.08 13.52
N GLN A 898 -8.13 -43.74 13.42
CA GLN A 898 -9.19 -43.13 12.62
C GLN A 898 -8.98 -43.32 11.12
N LEU A 899 -7.77 -43.20 10.62
CA LEU A 899 -7.42 -43.48 9.24
C LEU A 899 -7.78 -44.94 8.87
N GLN A 900 -7.46 -45.88 9.74
CA GLN A 900 -7.82 -47.28 9.54
C GLN A 900 -9.35 -47.46 9.55
N ALA A 901 -10.07 -46.86 10.49
CA ALA A 901 -11.52 -46.91 10.58
C ALA A 901 -12.19 -46.30 9.34
N ASP A 902 -11.74 -45.15 8.87
CA ASP A 902 -12.27 -44.50 7.66
C ASP A 902 -12.09 -45.41 6.42
N MET A 903 -10.94 -46.11 6.31
CA MET A 903 -10.70 -47.04 5.21
C MET A 903 -11.57 -48.32 5.32
N GLU A 904 -11.79 -48.84 6.54
CA GLU A 904 -12.64 -50.01 6.78
C GLU A 904 -14.10 -49.66 6.47
N GLU A 905 -14.60 -48.54 6.90
CA GLU A 905 -15.96 -48.06 6.60
C GLU A 905 -16.16 -47.89 5.09
N PHE A 906 -15.21 -47.18 4.42
CA PHE A 906 -15.28 -47.03 2.96
C PHE A 906 -15.26 -48.36 2.20
N ALA A 907 -14.42 -49.31 2.64
CA ALA A 907 -14.34 -50.65 2.07
C ALA A 907 -15.67 -51.40 2.23
N TYR A 908 -16.26 -51.34 3.42
CA TYR A 908 -17.55 -51.98 3.72
C TYR A 908 -18.70 -51.40 2.86
N ASP A 909 -18.80 -50.08 2.80
CA ASP A 909 -19.86 -49.37 2.05
C ASP A 909 -19.82 -49.65 0.54
N ASN A 910 -18.62 -49.83 0.00
CA ASN A 910 -18.43 -50.12 -1.43
C ASN A 910 -18.31 -51.62 -1.75
N GLN A 911 -18.41 -52.49 -0.72
CA GLN A 911 -18.34 -53.95 -0.87
C GLN A 911 -17.02 -54.40 -1.53
N ILE A 912 -15.91 -53.83 -1.10
CA ILE A 912 -14.55 -54.17 -1.53
C ILE A 912 -13.70 -54.52 -0.30
N ASP A 913 -12.59 -55.24 -0.49
CA ASP A 913 -11.74 -55.63 0.62
C ASP A 913 -10.92 -54.45 1.11
N TYR A 914 -10.78 -54.32 2.44
CA TYR A 914 -9.95 -53.28 3.10
C TYR A 914 -8.51 -53.30 2.56
N GLU A 915 -7.90 -54.45 2.34
CA GLU A 915 -6.54 -54.56 1.84
C GLU A 915 -6.31 -53.83 0.51
N ILE A 916 -7.33 -53.83 -0.38
CA ILE A 916 -7.26 -53.16 -1.68
C ILE A 916 -7.27 -51.63 -1.48
N VAL A 917 -8.11 -51.14 -0.56
CA VAL A 917 -8.20 -49.69 -0.26
C VAL A 917 -6.88 -49.21 0.40
N SER A 918 -6.40 -49.96 1.36
CA SER A 918 -5.12 -49.71 2.08
C SER A 918 -3.91 -49.70 1.13
N ASP A 919 -3.84 -50.67 0.22
CA ASP A 919 -2.78 -50.78 -0.79
C ASP A 919 -2.80 -49.62 -1.78
N LEU A 920 -4.01 -49.20 -2.25
CA LEU A 920 -4.17 -48.08 -3.16
C LEU A 920 -3.85 -46.77 -2.47
N PHE A 921 -4.21 -46.61 -1.19
CA PHE A 921 -3.82 -45.46 -0.38
C PHE A 921 -2.29 -45.39 -0.22
N SER A 922 -1.66 -46.50 0.14
CA SER A 922 -0.20 -46.58 0.28
C SER A 922 0.53 -46.25 -1.03
N SER A 923 0.02 -46.78 -2.16
CA SER A 923 0.54 -46.47 -3.50
C SER A 923 0.42 -44.99 -3.80
N TYR A 924 -0.70 -44.36 -3.42
CA TYR A 924 -0.90 -42.92 -3.61
C TYR A 924 0.00 -42.08 -2.70
N VAL A 925 0.20 -42.47 -1.45
CA VAL A 925 1.14 -41.79 -0.51
C VAL A 925 2.54 -41.73 -1.13
N PHE A 926 2.99 -42.82 -1.75
CA PHE A 926 4.30 -42.91 -2.37
C PHE A 926 4.43 -42.18 -3.70
N SER A 927 3.47 -42.37 -4.61
CA SER A 927 3.55 -41.90 -6.00
C SER A 927 2.93 -40.52 -6.22
N LYS A 928 2.08 -40.04 -5.30
CA LYS A 928 1.21 -38.86 -5.40
C LYS A 928 0.29 -38.88 -6.63
N ALA A 929 0.13 -40.05 -7.24
CA ALA A 929 -0.70 -40.27 -8.41
C ALA A 929 -1.44 -41.60 -8.32
N ILE A 930 -2.68 -41.65 -8.78
CA ILE A 930 -3.47 -42.88 -8.89
C ILE A 930 -4.26 -42.86 -10.21
N SER A 931 -4.09 -43.88 -11.02
CA SER A 931 -4.76 -44.00 -12.30
C SER A 931 -6.01 -44.84 -12.20
N ASP A 932 -7.03 -44.53 -13.05
CA ASP A 932 -8.25 -45.32 -13.14
C ASP A 932 -7.98 -46.77 -13.60
N GLU A 933 -6.90 -46.96 -14.37
CA GLU A 933 -6.46 -48.29 -14.83
C GLU A 933 -5.91 -49.15 -13.68
N GLU A 934 -5.13 -48.55 -12.80
CA GLU A 934 -4.59 -49.24 -11.62
C GLU A 934 -5.71 -49.68 -10.68
N ILE A 935 -6.67 -48.79 -10.39
CA ILE A 935 -7.82 -49.11 -9.56
C ILE A 935 -8.64 -50.26 -10.19
N ARG A 936 -8.94 -50.20 -11.49
CA ARG A 936 -9.69 -51.25 -12.19
C ARG A 936 -8.96 -52.58 -12.20
N LYS A 937 -7.64 -52.57 -12.33
CA LYS A 937 -6.82 -53.78 -12.29
C LYS A 937 -6.94 -54.48 -10.93
N ARG A 938 -6.88 -53.74 -9.81
CA ARG A 938 -7.04 -54.27 -8.47
C ARG A 938 -8.47 -54.74 -8.17
N LEU A 939 -9.46 -54.06 -8.72
CA LEU A 939 -10.89 -54.43 -8.60
C LEU A 939 -11.34 -55.50 -9.58
N SER A 940 -10.48 -56.00 -10.47
CA SER A 940 -10.86 -56.97 -11.52
C SER A 940 -11.36 -58.31 -10.98
N ALA A 941 -10.92 -58.71 -9.78
CA ALA A 941 -11.34 -59.91 -9.10
C ALA A 941 -12.84 -59.97 -8.78
N TYR A 942 -13.50 -58.82 -8.62
CA TYR A 942 -14.93 -58.71 -8.26
C TYR A 942 -15.92 -58.91 -9.42
N LYS A 943 -15.44 -59.08 -10.65
CA LYS A 943 -16.30 -59.28 -11.85
C LYS A 943 -17.47 -58.30 -11.96
N LEU A 944 -17.25 -57.02 -11.62
CA LEU A 944 -18.29 -56.00 -11.60
C LEU A 944 -18.72 -55.62 -13.02
N GLY A 945 -20.03 -55.38 -13.23
CA GLY A 945 -20.51 -54.81 -14.49
C GLY A 945 -19.92 -53.39 -14.73
N LEU A 946 -19.79 -52.98 -15.99
CA LEU A 946 -19.08 -51.79 -16.45
C LEU A 946 -19.50 -50.48 -15.72
N LEU A 947 -20.80 -50.29 -15.50
CA LEU A 947 -21.36 -49.13 -14.78
C LEU A 947 -20.95 -49.12 -13.28
N LYS A 948 -21.03 -50.31 -12.62
CA LYS A 948 -20.67 -50.44 -11.22
C LYS A 948 -19.14 -50.28 -11.03
N MET A 949 -18.35 -50.83 -11.93
CA MET A 949 -16.88 -50.68 -11.96
C MET A 949 -16.48 -49.19 -12.10
N THR A 950 -17.08 -48.46 -13.01
CA THR A 950 -16.80 -47.04 -13.23
C THR A 950 -17.16 -46.19 -12.00
N LYS A 951 -18.31 -46.50 -11.36
CA LYS A 951 -18.76 -45.80 -10.15
C LYS A 951 -17.79 -46.01 -8.97
N ILE A 952 -17.39 -47.25 -8.73
CA ILE A 952 -16.48 -47.63 -7.64
C ILE A 952 -15.08 -47.07 -7.92
N THR A 953 -14.58 -47.15 -9.16
CA THR A 953 -13.29 -46.56 -9.54
C THR A 953 -13.22 -45.06 -9.19
N LYS A 954 -14.30 -44.31 -9.50
CA LYS A 954 -14.39 -42.89 -9.18
C LYS A 954 -14.43 -42.64 -7.67
N ALA A 955 -15.22 -43.45 -6.93
CA ALA A 955 -15.34 -43.35 -5.49
C ALA A 955 -14.02 -43.64 -4.78
N VAL A 956 -13.32 -44.71 -5.17
CA VAL A 956 -11.99 -45.05 -4.61
C VAL A 956 -10.96 -43.95 -4.88
N LYS A 957 -10.93 -43.42 -6.10
CA LYS A 957 -10.00 -42.33 -6.45
C LYS A 957 -10.22 -41.09 -5.60
N LEU A 958 -11.45 -40.68 -5.45
CA LEU A 958 -11.83 -39.51 -4.64
C LEU A 958 -11.51 -39.77 -3.17
N PHE A 959 -11.89 -40.90 -2.62
CA PHE A 959 -11.64 -41.27 -1.24
C PHE A 959 -10.16 -41.28 -0.92
N VAL A 960 -9.32 -41.92 -1.74
CA VAL A 960 -7.86 -41.98 -1.54
C VAL A 960 -7.26 -40.57 -1.54
N GLN A 961 -7.71 -39.67 -2.44
CA GLN A 961 -7.23 -38.31 -2.54
C GLN A 961 -7.64 -37.46 -1.32
N GLU A 962 -8.92 -37.51 -0.93
CA GLU A 962 -9.46 -36.78 0.21
C GLU A 962 -8.87 -37.26 1.54
N THR A 963 -8.76 -38.60 1.71
CA THR A 963 -8.15 -39.21 2.89
C THR A 963 -6.67 -38.84 3.02
N TYR A 964 -5.94 -38.83 1.91
CA TYR A 964 -4.55 -38.38 1.92
C TYR A 964 -4.43 -36.90 2.37
N GLN A 965 -5.29 -36.01 1.88
CA GLN A 965 -5.27 -34.62 2.30
C GLN A 965 -5.63 -34.45 3.80
N LYS A 966 -6.59 -35.25 4.29
CA LYS A 966 -7.07 -35.21 5.68
C LYS A 966 -6.00 -35.68 6.67
N TYR A 967 -5.21 -36.69 6.33
CA TYR A 967 -4.23 -37.33 7.23
C TYR A 967 -2.77 -37.08 6.85
N LYS A 968 -2.51 -36.16 5.92
CA LYS A 968 -1.15 -35.80 5.50
C LYS A 968 -0.34 -35.33 6.72
N ALA A 969 0.81 -35.94 6.97
CA ALA A 969 1.74 -35.53 8.01
C ALA A 969 2.36 -34.17 7.67
N GLU A 970 2.44 -33.25 8.63
CA GLU A 970 3.26 -32.06 8.52
C GLU A 970 4.72 -32.49 8.62
N GLY A 971 5.46 -32.44 7.51
CA GLY A 971 6.89 -32.71 7.55
C GLY A 971 7.49 -33.59 6.43
N GLU A 972 6.73 -33.95 5.38
CA GLU A 972 7.32 -34.55 4.16
C GLU A 972 7.21 -33.59 2.95
#